data_b0314852bd5c1e6cd8f87e5f28f82a70
#
_entry.id   b0314852bd5c1e6cd8f87e5f28f82a70
#
_cell.length_a   1.000
_cell.length_b   1.000
_cell.length_c   1.000
_cell.angle_alpha   90.00
_cell.angle_beta   90.00
_cell.angle_gamma   90.00
#
_symmetry.space_group_name_H-M   'P 1'
#
loop_
_entity.id
_entity.type
_entity.pdbx_description
1 polymer ?
#
loop_
_entity_poly.entity_id
_entity_poly.type
_entity_poly.pdbx_seq_one_letter_code
_entity_poly.pdbx_strand_id
1 'polypeptide(L)'
;VRFADRVTVGRSAELVHIDAALDDVVAGRGGVLRIEGGPGLGKSHLVGELDRRAAARGCRVHIGHADQLMQVFPLCVAAYALDVSTWSDDPVRAQIARLLTGEAAGELPYADPVLAASERMVELVEKLCADQARVLVLEDLHWADEASVAFAERLGREVDQLPLLLVLTSRPDRDEPGGVRDTLGRAATVTLTLSALSADDVSAFAGAHLTGPPGPRLSALLDTASGSPFYLREILCTLGEDELTMLADGSVELCVAELVPRTLAGAVGRRLGVLSPDCLQTMRLAAFLGNDFTRQDLRLALARDATDALAAASAAGVVELSADRVRFRHELLRQVLLTQTPSALHAGLHGHIARALADGGRADREVAGHLTAAADPLPGWALGWLAERPESALYAAPAAYARLLRRAVDAVPDTDGRRRVLVRQLMLVSFWVGDDETVTGLGAEAIASAGDPDLAARLRIQVLRSLSRLRRFDEAVRVVAPSVTDPAATPLWRARAAAWSANAQAFAGAPDAARSVGEQALALATSIGDPLGVAYAHSALAVVDGGDRLIAHLDAGLAVLGDDPESLDQRLLMAGNRAARLGALGSPDAEAAFDEVLVAAERVGTYRTSTVHAHAAGFLFECGRWDDALMHIAQMDASALRHPAFGYLHGMRAVIAYRRGEPEEGNRHLRAAGIPDADELPAAAGPHLDEALALRAESAGGHRQALLFRARYLDLPAGVQRDGRCADALPLIRLARVLGADEIARAAGAAVDAARPPSRDGQLCAVACRAMLDGDAAGLLAVAERFLAGGWPLLSAFVTEEAAVLLAGAGDVDAARRHYLRASEQYARVGADWDLRRAAARFRPYGIRRGTRVSPRSVRHGWESLTDTELRISRLVAQGLSNPDIAREMMLSRNTVQTHVSNVLRKLGRRSRTELARDVALHEPAAAPPTRTGVTSAARGRTVGT
;
A
#
# COMPACT_ATOMS: atom_id res chain seq x y z
N VAL A 1 21.27 32.39 34.27
CA VAL A 1 21.17 31.80 32.93
C VAL A 1 19.82 32.15 32.34
N ARG A 2 19.75 33.02 31.33
CA ARG A 2 18.50 33.32 30.61
C ARG A 2 18.45 32.37 29.39
N PHE A 3 17.64 31.31 29.44
CA PHE A 3 17.35 30.53 28.26
C PHE A 3 16.52 31.37 27.31
N ALA A 4 17.18 31.91 26.28
CA ALA A 4 16.49 32.31 25.05
C ALA A 4 16.09 31.02 24.36
N ASP A 5 14.83 30.62 24.45
CA ASP A 5 14.28 29.35 23.87
C ASP A 5 14.47 29.20 22.34
N ARG A 6 15.26 30.05 21.69
CA ARG A 6 15.20 30.26 20.23
C ARG A 6 16.52 30.39 19.47
N VAL A 7 17.66 30.07 20.09
CA VAL A 7 18.96 30.18 19.38
C VAL A 7 19.32 28.84 18.76
N THR A 8 19.34 28.77 17.43
CA THR A 8 19.81 27.59 16.68
C THR A 8 21.28 27.77 16.36
N VAL A 9 22.15 26.94 16.94
CA VAL A 9 23.59 26.96 16.76
C VAL A 9 24.04 25.69 16.04
N GLY A 10 25.03 25.82 15.13
CA GLY A 10 25.70 24.69 14.48
C GLY A 10 24.82 23.95 13.45
N ARG A 11 23.75 24.58 12.94
CA ARG A 11 22.80 23.98 11.98
C ARG A 11 22.58 24.80 10.72
N SER A 12 23.57 25.62 10.37
CA SER A 12 23.45 26.54 9.23
C SER A 12 23.22 25.82 7.90
N ALA A 13 23.86 24.69 7.68
CA ALA A 13 23.71 23.90 6.47
C ALA A 13 22.30 23.28 6.35
N GLU A 14 21.81 22.73 7.46
CA GLU A 14 20.47 22.14 7.51
C GLU A 14 19.39 23.22 7.31
N LEU A 15 19.58 24.42 7.87
CA LEU A 15 18.65 25.52 7.69
C LEU A 15 18.61 26.04 6.26
N VAL A 16 19.73 26.04 5.50
CA VAL A 16 19.74 26.38 4.08
C VAL A 16 18.87 25.40 3.27
N HIS A 17 18.94 24.11 3.56
CA HIS A 17 18.11 23.10 2.90
C HIS A 17 16.62 23.26 3.25
N ILE A 18 16.33 23.58 4.52
CA ILE A 18 14.94 23.85 4.97
C ILE A 18 14.39 25.08 4.25
N ASP A 19 15.15 26.18 4.18
CA ASP A 19 14.74 27.39 3.48
C ASP A 19 14.48 27.12 1.99
N ALA A 20 15.37 26.38 1.33
CA ALA A 20 15.19 26.00 -0.07
C ALA A 20 13.92 25.15 -0.29
N ALA A 21 13.67 24.18 0.59
CA ALA A 21 12.47 23.34 0.51
C ALA A 21 11.19 24.15 0.74
N LEU A 22 11.20 25.12 1.68
CA LEU A 22 10.08 26.01 1.92
C LEU A 22 9.83 26.98 0.74
N ASP A 23 10.89 27.50 0.14
CA ASP A 23 10.79 28.36 -1.04
C ASP A 23 10.24 27.57 -2.25
N ASP A 24 10.63 26.30 -2.40
CA ASP A 24 10.10 25.40 -3.43
C ASP A 24 8.60 25.18 -3.25
N VAL A 25 8.14 24.88 -2.03
CA VAL A 25 6.71 24.62 -1.80
C VAL A 25 5.84 25.87 -2.00
N VAL A 26 6.35 27.05 -1.62
CA VAL A 26 5.69 28.33 -1.91
C VAL A 26 5.61 28.60 -3.41
N ALA A 27 6.61 28.16 -4.17
CA ALA A 27 6.60 28.22 -5.64
C ALA A 27 5.73 27.12 -6.30
N GLY A 28 4.99 26.31 -5.52
CA GLY A 28 4.12 25.25 -6.01
C GLY A 28 4.85 23.93 -6.33
N ARG A 29 6.09 23.77 -5.89
CA ARG A 29 6.87 22.55 -6.03
C ARG A 29 6.93 21.83 -4.68
N GLY A 30 6.24 20.72 -4.57
CA GLY A 30 6.28 19.90 -3.37
C GLY A 30 7.59 19.09 -3.26
N GLY A 31 7.82 18.55 -2.05
CA GLY A 31 9.02 17.75 -1.78
C GLY A 31 8.94 16.98 -0.48
N VAL A 32 9.85 16.04 -0.30
CA VAL A 32 9.99 15.26 0.94
C VAL A 32 11.33 15.60 1.60
N LEU A 33 11.27 16.13 2.82
CA LEU A 33 12.42 16.42 3.67
C LEU A 33 12.51 15.39 4.78
N ARG A 34 13.58 14.60 4.81
CA ARG A 34 13.84 13.64 5.85
C ARG A 34 14.90 14.15 6.81
N ILE A 35 14.61 14.10 8.12
CA ILE A 35 15.55 14.51 9.19
C ILE A 35 15.87 13.28 10.04
N GLU A 36 17.10 12.79 9.92
CA GLU A 36 17.60 11.66 10.67
C GLU A 36 18.57 12.09 11.76
N GLY A 37 18.52 11.42 12.90
CA GLY A 37 19.49 11.68 13.98
C GLY A 37 19.17 10.90 15.23
N GLY A 38 20.23 10.65 16.01
CA GLY A 38 20.12 10.01 17.32
C GLY A 38 19.24 10.80 18.29
N PRO A 39 18.92 10.21 19.45
CA PRO A 39 18.19 10.90 20.50
C PRO A 39 18.97 12.11 21.01
N GLY A 40 18.29 13.23 21.23
CA GLY A 40 18.89 14.45 21.78
C GLY A 40 19.71 15.30 20.81
N LEU A 41 19.82 14.93 19.50
CA LEU A 41 20.55 15.70 18.50
C LEU A 41 19.79 16.91 17.93
N GLY A 42 18.57 17.16 18.37
CA GLY A 42 17.83 18.39 18.07
C GLY A 42 16.85 18.27 16.89
N LYS A 43 16.36 17.08 16.52
CA LYS A 43 15.34 16.90 15.48
C LYS A 43 14.11 17.78 15.70
N SER A 44 13.45 17.65 16.87
CA SER A 44 12.25 18.45 17.19
C SER A 44 12.53 19.94 17.33
N HIS A 45 13.76 20.35 17.72
CA HIS A 45 14.15 21.76 17.69
C HIS A 45 14.19 22.28 16.24
N LEU A 46 14.75 21.49 15.32
CA LEU A 46 14.83 21.86 13.91
C LEU A 46 13.44 21.90 13.26
N VAL A 47 12.51 21.00 13.68
CA VAL A 47 11.09 21.07 13.29
C VAL A 47 10.43 22.35 13.81
N GLY A 48 10.66 22.76 15.05
CA GLY A 48 10.16 24.03 15.58
C GLY A 48 10.71 25.26 14.85
N GLU A 49 11.97 25.20 14.38
CA GLU A 49 12.58 26.22 13.55
C GLU A 49 11.94 26.26 12.15
N LEU A 50 11.70 25.10 11.56
CA LEU A 50 11.00 24.95 10.29
C LEU A 50 9.57 25.53 10.39
N ASP A 51 8.82 25.23 11.46
CA ASP A 51 7.47 25.76 11.68
C ASP A 51 7.47 27.31 11.67
N ARG A 52 8.40 27.96 12.39
CA ARG A 52 8.51 29.42 12.39
C ARG A 52 8.84 29.99 11.00
N ARG A 53 9.74 29.34 10.26
CA ARG A 53 10.14 29.76 8.91
C ARG A 53 9.04 29.54 7.90
N ALA A 54 8.27 28.46 8.03
CA ALA A 54 7.10 28.16 7.25
C ALA A 54 5.99 29.22 7.48
N ALA A 55 5.69 29.53 8.73
CA ALA A 55 4.72 30.56 9.09
C ALA A 55 5.11 31.94 8.54
N ALA A 56 6.41 32.30 8.57
CA ALA A 56 6.91 33.56 8.00
C ALA A 56 6.71 33.64 6.47
N ARG A 57 6.61 32.51 5.78
CA ARG A 57 6.33 32.40 4.33
C ARG A 57 4.86 32.21 4.02
N GLY A 58 3.99 32.23 5.03
CA GLY A 58 2.55 32.05 4.86
C GLY A 58 2.12 30.58 4.68
N CYS A 59 2.99 29.60 4.93
CA CYS A 59 2.62 28.20 4.93
C CYS A 59 1.93 27.82 6.24
N ARG A 60 0.93 26.95 6.19
CA ARG A 60 0.37 26.31 7.37
C ARG A 60 1.08 24.99 7.66
N VAL A 61 1.41 24.75 8.93
CA VAL A 61 2.10 23.54 9.39
C VAL A 61 1.14 22.65 10.16
N HIS A 62 1.20 21.36 9.87
CA HIS A 62 0.47 20.28 10.55
C HIS A 62 1.50 19.31 11.12
N ILE A 63 1.48 19.04 12.43
CA ILE A 63 2.49 18.23 13.09
C ILE A 63 1.83 17.04 13.81
N GLY A 64 2.28 15.84 13.50
CA GLY A 64 1.92 14.61 14.20
C GLY A 64 3.14 13.93 14.80
N HIS A 65 2.99 13.38 16.01
CA HIS A 65 4.04 12.66 16.70
C HIS A 65 3.68 11.19 16.83
N ALA A 66 4.60 10.29 16.49
CA ALA A 66 4.46 8.87 16.77
C ALA A 66 4.81 8.58 18.25
N ASP A 67 4.06 7.66 18.85
CA ASP A 67 4.31 7.17 20.23
C ASP A 67 4.34 5.63 20.20
N GLN A 68 5.24 5.05 20.99
CA GLN A 68 5.43 3.60 21.07
C GLN A 68 4.15 2.84 21.46
N LEU A 69 3.30 3.41 22.31
CA LEU A 69 2.04 2.79 22.72
C LEU A 69 0.98 2.83 21.61
N MET A 70 1.04 3.86 20.77
CA MET A 70 0.10 4.06 19.67
C MET A 70 0.52 3.32 18.37
N GLN A 71 1.70 2.71 18.34
CA GLN A 71 2.22 1.95 17.18
C GLN A 71 1.31 0.80 16.73
N VAL A 72 0.42 0.35 17.60
CA VAL A 72 -0.50 -0.75 17.35
C VAL A 72 -1.74 -0.31 16.56
N PHE A 73 -2.03 1.00 16.50
CA PHE A 73 -3.24 1.54 15.87
C PHE A 73 -2.92 2.19 14.54
N PRO A 74 -3.69 1.86 13.51
CA PRO A 74 -3.41 2.33 12.16
C PRO A 74 -3.66 3.84 12.02
N LEU A 75 -2.81 4.52 11.25
CA LEU A 75 -2.90 5.92 10.85
C LEU A 75 -2.88 6.94 12.01
N CYS A 76 -2.44 6.55 13.20
CA CYS A 76 -2.48 7.43 14.37
C CYS A 76 -1.70 8.73 14.19
N VAL A 77 -0.49 8.67 13.66
CA VAL A 77 0.37 9.85 13.46
C VAL A 77 -0.25 10.82 12.45
N ALA A 78 -0.76 10.29 11.36
CA ALA A 78 -1.43 11.09 10.32
C ALA A 78 -2.75 11.70 10.81
N ALA A 79 -3.55 10.92 11.55
CA ALA A 79 -4.79 11.39 12.14
C ALA A 79 -4.55 12.55 13.12
N TYR A 80 -3.51 12.44 13.94
CA TYR A 80 -3.13 13.51 14.88
C TYR A 80 -2.68 14.77 14.13
N ALA A 81 -1.81 14.63 13.13
CA ALA A 81 -1.33 15.75 12.34
C ALA A 81 -2.47 16.50 11.61
N LEU A 82 -3.49 15.78 11.16
CA LEU A 82 -4.61 16.33 10.39
C LEU A 82 -5.82 16.73 11.26
N ASP A 83 -5.69 16.74 12.60
CA ASP A 83 -6.77 17.05 13.55
C ASP A 83 -8.04 16.20 13.30
N VAL A 84 -7.87 14.91 13.03
CA VAL A 84 -8.96 13.98 12.79
C VAL A 84 -9.65 13.64 14.12
N SER A 85 -10.93 14.02 14.23
CA SER A 85 -11.73 13.81 15.43
C SER A 85 -13.19 13.59 15.07
N THR A 86 -13.90 12.74 15.80
CA THR A 86 -15.36 12.52 15.66
C THR A 86 -16.17 13.79 15.97
N TRP A 87 -15.59 14.73 16.70
CA TRP A 87 -16.18 16.01 17.07
C TRP A 87 -15.77 17.17 16.16
N SER A 88 -15.08 16.88 15.04
CA SER A 88 -14.65 17.92 14.10
C SER A 88 -15.85 18.53 13.37
N ASP A 89 -15.88 19.85 13.24
CA ASP A 89 -16.86 20.56 12.41
C ASP A 89 -16.68 20.27 10.91
N ASP A 90 -15.48 19.81 10.48
CA ASP A 90 -15.22 19.35 9.12
C ASP A 90 -15.78 17.92 8.94
N PRO A 91 -16.79 17.74 8.07
CA PRO A 91 -17.43 16.45 7.88
C PRO A 91 -16.46 15.37 7.36
N VAL A 92 -15.41 15.75 6.62
CA VAL A 92 -14.40 14.80 6.13
C VAL A 92 -13.56 14.26 7.29
N ARG A 93 -13.09 15.14 8.18
CA ARG A 93 -12.33 14.72 9.38
C ARG A 93 -13.17 13.86 10.31
N ALA A 94 -14.44 14.25 10.53
CA ALA A 94 -15.36 13.45 11.34
C ALA A 94 -15.63 12.06 10.72
N GLN A 95 -15.74 11.98 9.38
CA GLN A 95 -15.89 10.69 8.68
C GLN A 95 -14.65 9.81 8.81
N ILE A 96 -13.44 10.38 8.63
CA ILE A 96 -12.18 9.65 8.82
C ILE A 96 -12.10 9.11 10.26
N ALA A 97 -12.45 9.94 11.26
CA ALA A 97 -12.43 9.52 12.66
C ALA A 97 -13.39 8.34 12.92
N ARG A 98 -14.61 8.37 12.36
CA ARG A 98 -15.57 7.25 12.48
C ARG A 98 -15.08 5.96 11.83
N LEU A 99 -14.36 6.06 10.70
CA LEU A 99 -13.71 4.90 10.08
C LEU A 99 -12.65 4.30 11.02
N LEU A 100 -11.80 5.15 11.63
CA LEU A 100 -10.72 4.70 12.51
C LEU A 100 -11.22 4.22 13.89
N THR A 101 -12.39 4.65 14.34
CA THR A 101 -13.00 4.17 15.60
C THR A 101 -13.87 2.94 15.40
N GLY A 102 -14.11 2.52 14.16
CA GLY A 102 -15.00 1.40 13.83
C GLY A 102 -16.48 1.73 13.94
N GLU A 103 -16.88 2.97 14.24
CA GLU A 103 -18.28 3.38 14.30
C GLU A 103 -18.97 3.26 12.93
N ALA A 104 -18.22 3.40 11.85
CA ALA A 104 -18.69 3.19 10.48
C ALA A 104 -18.66 1.72 10.03
N ALA A 105 -18.11 0.80 10.81
CA ALA A 105 -17.97 -0.61 10.44
C ALA A 105 -19.31 -1.34 10.26
N GLY A 106 -20.38 -0.83 10.91
CA GLY A 106 -21.74 -1.31 10.70
C GLY A 106 -22.36 -0.88 9.37
N GLU A 107 -21.86 0.22 8.81
CA GLU A 107 -22.31 0.76 7.52
C GLU A 107 -21.55 0.12 6.33
N LEU A 108 -20.36 -0.44 6.58
CA LEU A 108 -19.47 -0.99 5.56
C LEU A 108 -18.80 -2.31 6.03
N PRO A 109 -19.52 -3.41 6.23
CA PRO A 109 -19.01 -4.63 6.87
C PRO A 109 -17.91 -5.36 6.08
N TYR A 110 -17.61 -4.96 4.84
CA TYR A 110 -16.58 -5.55 3.98
C TYR A 110 -15.51 -4.54 3.51
N ALA A 111 -15.60 -3.30 3.95
CA ALA A 111 -14.57 -2.28 3.66
C ALA A 111 -13.39 -2.43 4.62
N ASP A 112 -12.18 -2.18 4.14
CA ASP A 112 -11.03 -1.96 5.00
C ASP A 112 -11.11 -0.51 5.54
N PRO A 113 -11.49 -0.29 6.80
CA PRO A 113 -11.66 1.05 7.33
C PRO A 113 -10.34 1.82 7.37
N VAL A 114 -9.21 1.13 7.49
CA VAL A 114 -7.88 1.74 7.52
C VAL A 114 -7.51 2.26 6.13
N LEU A 115 -7.72 1.45 5.10
CA LEU A 115 -7.49 1.87 3.72
C LEU A 115 -8.44 3.00 3.34
N ALA A 116 -9.74 2.89 3.67
CA ALA A 116 -10.71 3.96 3.43
C ALA A 116 -10.35 5.26 4.14
N ALA A 117 -9.88 5.18 5.39
CA ALA A 117 -9.41 6.34 6.15
C ALA A 117 -8.16 6.96 5.50
N SER A 118 -7.20 6.13 5.07
CA SER A 118 -5.99 6.58 4.37
C SER A 118 -6.33 7.34 3.08
N GLU A 119 -7.25 6.81 2.25
CA GLU A 119 -7.73 7.48 1.04
C GLU A 119 -8.34 8.86 1.34
N ARG A 120 -9.23 8.91 2.34
CA ARG A 120 -9.85 10.17 2.77
C ARG A 120 -8.85 11.16 3.35
N MET A 121 -7.80 10.69 4.03
CA MET A 121 -6.73 11.56 4.51
C MET A 121 -5.94 12.18 3.36
N VAL A 122 -5.65 11.43 2.30
CA VAL A 122 -4.98 11.97 1.12
C VAL A 122 -5.86 13.02 0.43
N GLU A 123 -7.17 12.73 0.23
CA GLU A 123 -8.13 13.71 -0.30
C GLU A 123 -8.18 15.00 0.56
N LEU A 124 -8.12 14.84 1.89
CA LEU A 124 -8.09 15.98 2.82
C LEU A 124 -6.81 16.80 2.63
N VAL A 125 -5.65 16.16 2.50
CA VAL A 125 -4.38 16.87 2.25
C VAL A 125 -4.42 17.62 0.92
N GLU A 126 -4.92 17.01 -0.16
CA GLU A 126 -5.09 17.68 -1.45
C GLU A 126 -6.00 18.91 -1.34
N LYS A 127 -7.15 18.74 -0.69
CA LYS A 127 -8.08 19.87 -0.45
C LYS A 127 -7.41 20.98 0.34
N LEU A 128 -6.64 20.65 1.38
CA LEU A 128 -5.89 21.63 2.17
C LEU A 128 -4.81 22.34 1.34
N CYS A 129 -4.16 21.63 0.41
CA CYS A 129 -3.14 22.18 -0.47
C CYS A 129 -3.72 23.04 -1.61
N ALA A 130 -4.99 22.85 -1.99
CA ALA A 130 -5.63 23.65 -3.02
C ALA A 130 -5.77 25.14 -2.63
N ASP A 131 -5.93 25.40 -1.33
CA ASP A 131 -6.11 26.77 -0.83
C ASP A 131 -4.78 27.47 -0.54
N GLN A 132 -3.78 26.74 -0.07
CA GLN A 132 -2.52 27.33 0.42
C GLN A 132 -1.42 26.28 0.50
N ALA A 133 -0.16 26.67 0.31
CA ALA A 133 1.00 25.82 0.54
C ALA A 133 1.02 25.26 1.98
N ARG A 134 1.30 23.95 2.12
CA ARG A 134 1.23 23.23 3.39
C ARG A 134 2.56 22.56 3.72
N VAL A 135 2.79 22.43 5.02
CA VAL A 135 3.85 21.58 5.56
C VAL A 135 3.21 20.53 6.46
N LEU A 136 3.42 19.27 6.18
CA LEU A 136 2.98 18.14 6.99
C LEU A 136 4.19 17.48 7.61
N VAL A 137 4.26 17.51 8.94
CA VAL A 137 5.37 16.92 9.71
C VAL A 137 4.89 15.66 10.42
N LEU A 138 5.58 14.55 10.20
CA LEU A 138 5.36 13.30 10.90
C LEU A 138 6.64 13.00 11.69
N GLU A 139 6.58 13.20 13.01
CA GLU A 139 7.74 13.04 13.89
C GLU A 139 7.85 11.62 14.46
N ASP A 140 9.11 11.21 14.65
CA ASP A 140 9.51 9.95 15.29
C ASP A 140 8.92 8.69 14.63
N LEU A 141 8.93 8.66 13.30
CA LEU A 141 8.37 7.57 12.49
C LEU A 141 8.88 6.15 12.81
N HIS A 142 10.00 6.03 13.54
CA HIS A 142 10.45 4.75 14.08
C HIS A 142 9.50 4.15 15.14
N TRP A 143 8.53 4.94 15.64
CA TRP A 143 7.43 4.51 16.50
C TRP A 143 6.08 4.51 15.75
N ALA A 144 6.04 4.83 14.45
CA ALA A 144 4.81 4.85 13.70
C ALA A 144 4.28 3.43 13.42
N ASP A 145 2.97 3.33 13.29
CA ASP A 145 2.29 2.15 12.79
C ASP A 145 2.54 1.96 11.28
N GLU A 146 2.40 0.73 10.80
CA GLU A 146 2.64 0.35 9.40
C GLU A 146 1.78 1.14 8.41
N ALA A 147 0.51 1.43 8.77
CA ALA A 147 -0.41 2.19 7.94
C ALA A 147 -0.02 3.67 7.83
N SER A 148 0.50 4.28 8.93
CA SER A 148 1.06 5.64 8.90
C SER A 148 2.31 5.73 8.02
N VAL A 149 3.16 4.71 8.04
CA VAL A 149 4.34 4.65 7.15
C VAL A 149 3.89 4.52 5.70
N ALA A 150 2.95 3.63 5.39
CA ALA A 150 2.39 3.45 4.05
C ALA A 150 1.69 4.73 3.54
N PHE A 151 0.96 5.44 4.41
CA PHE A 151 0.39 6.76 4.11
C PHE A 151 1.47 7.79 3.74
N ALA A 152 2.54 7.87 4.54
CA ALA A 152 3.66 8.79 4.27
C ALA A 152 4.37 8.47 2.95
N GLU A 153 4.58 7.19 2.63
CA GLU A 153 5.15 6.76 1.34
C GLU A 153 4.27 7.12 0.17
N ARG A 154 2.97 6.87 0.31
CA ARG A 154 2.00 7.20 -0.72
C ARG A 154 1.99 8.70 -0.98
N LEU A 155 1.86 9.50 0.08
CA LEU A 155 1.88 10.96 -0.03
C LEU A 155 3.21 11.47 -0.60
N GLY A 156 4.34 10.83 -0.23
CA GLY A 156 5.66 11.14 -0.78
C GLY A 156 5.79 10.91 -2.29
N ARG A 157 4.99 9.99 -2.86
CA ARG A 157 4.91 9.80 -4.32
C ARG A 157 4.06 10.84 -5.03
N GLU A 158 3.23 11.56 -4.27
CA GLU A 158 2.27 12.54 -4.78
C GLU A 158 2.73 14.00 -4.61
N VAL A 159 3.76 14.25 -3.80
CA VAL A 159 4.22 15.61 -3.47
C VAL A 159 4.58 16.45 -4.69
N ASP A 160 5.09 15.85 -5.78
CA ASP A 160 5.45 16.56 -7.00
C ASP A 160 4.25 17.29 -7.65
N GLN A 161 3.02 16.87 -7.30
CA GLN A 161 1.79 17.41 -7.83
C GLN A 161 1.10 18.40 -6.88
N LEU A 162 1.60 18.55 -5.65
CA LEU A 162 0.99 19.32 -4.58
C LEU A 162 1.95 20.41 -4.06
N PRO A 163 1.48 21.59 -3.67
CA PRO A 163 2.28 22.56 -2.91
C PRO A 163 2.42 22.07 -1.45
N LEU A 164 3.06 20.91 -1.25
CA LEU A 164 3.21 20.23 0.02
C LEU A 164 4.67 19.92 0.31
N LEU A 165 5.16 20.36 1.48
CA LEU A 165 6.41 19.85 2.07
C LEU A 165 6.07 18.77 3.09
N LEU A 166 6.38 17.51 2.78
CA LEU A 166 6.28 16.39 3.71
C LEU A 166 7.59 16.26 4.48
N VAL A 167 7.54 16.47 5.79
CA VAL A 167 8.71 16.38 6.67
C VAL A 167 8.62 15.14 7.53
N LEU A 168 9.64 14.30 7.47
CA LEU A 168 9.69 13.01 8.15
C LEU A 168 10.88 12.98 9.10
N THR A 169 10.64 12.72 10.40
CA THR A 169 11.76 12.55 11.33
C THR A 169 11.87 11.09 11.80
N SER A 170 13.10 10.58 11.86
CA SER A 170 13.38 9.22 12.33
C SER A 170 14.73 9.11 13.05
N ARG A 171 14.93 8.01 13.78
CA ARG A 171 16.26 7.59 14.24
C ARG A 171 16.92 6.75 13.14
N PRO A 172 18.27 6.75 13.03
CA PRO A 172 18.95 5.81 12.17
C PRO A 172 18.76 4.40 12.71
N ASP A 173 18.03 3.54 11.98
CA ASP A 173 17.84 2.13 12.34
C ASP A 173 19.14 1.35 12.19
N ARG A 174 19.42 0.48 13.16
CA ARG A 174 20.46 -0.54 13.06
C ARG A 174 19.86 -1.75 12.33
N ASP A 175 20.27 -1.92 11.07
CA ASP A 175 20.33 -3.20 10.33
C ASP A 175 19.08 -4.12 10.23
N GLU A 176 17.85 -3.61 10.10
CA GLU A 176 16.74 -4.43 9.60
C GLU A 176 16.50 -4.17 8.10
N PRO A 177 16.72 -5.17 7.21
CA PRO A 177 16.36 -5.06 5.80
C PRO A 177 14.83 -4.92 5.67
N GLY A 178 14.38 -3.83 5.04
CA GLY A 178 12.95 -3.54 4.86
C GLY A 178 12.34 -2.63 5.92
N GLY A 179 13.13 -2.04 6.81
CA GLY A 179 12.67 -1.05 7.79
C GLY A 179 12.18 0.26 7.16
N VAL A 180 11.56 1.11 7.97
CA VAL A 180 11.04 2.45 7.62
C VAL A 180 12.04 3.27 6.77
N ARG A 181 13.34 3.04 6.94
CA ARG A 181 14.41 3.70 6.20
C ARG A 181 14.45 3.34 4.72
N ASP A 182 14.34 2.05 4.38
CA ASP A 182 14.40 1.58 2.99
C ASP A 182 13.14 1.98 2.22
N THR A 183 12.03 1.97 2.92
CA THR A 183 10.71 2.27 2.39
C THR A 183 10.57 3.77 2.07
N LEU A 184 10.90 4.64 3.01
CA LEU A 184 10.80 6.10 2.86
C LEU A 184 12.01 6.75 2.16
N GLY A 185 13.17 6.09 2.14
CA GLY A 185 14.39 6.61 1.50
C GLY A 185 14.27 6.81 -0.01
N ARG A 186 13.35 6.09 -0.67
CA ARG A 186 13.09 6.21 -2.11
C ARG A 186 12.25 7.42 -2.48
N ALA A 187 11.47 7.96 -1.53
CA ALA A 187 10.62 9.12 -1.73
C ALA A 187 11.29 10.44 -1.30
N ALA A 188 12.38 10.40 -0.51
CA ALA A 188 13.01 11.59 0.04
C ALA A 188 13.71 12.43 -1.05
N THR A 189 13.30 13.69 -1.21
CA THR A 189 13.96 14.66 -2.07
C THR A 189 15.27 15.14 -1.46
N VAL A 190 15.29 15.37 -0.12
CA VAL A 190 16.46 15.78 0.66
C VAL A 190 16.47 15.00 1.98
N THR A 191 17.64 14.47 2.34
CA THR A 191 17.88 13.84 3.64
C THR A 191 18.90 14.62 4.44
N LEU A 192 18.53 15.09 5.63
CA LEU A 192 19.41 15.75 6.59
C LEU A 192 19.78 14.76 7.70
N THR A 193 21.04 14.38 7.77
CA THR A 193 21.55 13.51 8.84
C THR A 193 22.22 14.37 9.90
N LEU A 194 21.58 14.49 11.08
CA LEU A 194 22.09 15.30 12.18
C LEU A 194 23.24 14.60 12.90
N SER A 195 24.38 15.26 12.94
CA SER A 195 25.55 14.89 13.75
C SER A 195 25.56 15.62 15.09
N ALA A 196 26.38 15.17 16.01
CA ALA A 196 26.74 15.92 17.22
C ALA A 196 27.32 17.30 16.86
N LEU A 197 27.11 18.31 17.69
CA LEU A 197 27.70 19.63 17.55
C LEU A 197 29.23 19.55 17.66
N SER A 198 29.94 20.34 16.85
CA SER A 198 31.40 20.50 16.96
C SER A 198 31.79 21.22 18.25
N ALA A 199 33.04 21.18 18.66
CA ALA A 199 33.54 21.88 19.84
C ALA A 199 33.30 23.40 19.75
N ASP A 200 33.45 23.98 18.56
CA ASP A 200 33.17 25.39 18.31
C ASP A 200 31.67 25.70 18.45
N ASP A 201 30.79 24.82 17.94
CA ASP A 201 29.35 24.95 18.09
C ASP A 201 28.91 24.77 19.56
N VAL A 202 29.55 23.86 20.30
CA VAL A 202 29.32 23.69 21.74
C VAL A 202 29.63 24.98 22.50
N SER A 203 30.77 25.59 22.19
CA SER A 203 31.17 26.88 22.78
C SER A 203 30.20 28.01 22.41
N ALA A 204 29.80 28.09 21.13
CA ALA A 204 28.82 29.05 20.66
C ALA A 204 27.42 28.82 21.29
N PHE A 205 27.00 27.57 21.50
CA PHE A 205 25.77 27.19 22.17
C PHE A 205 25.79 27.65 23.63
N ALA A 206 26.88 27.38 24.34
CA ALA A 206 27.05 27.83 25.69
C ALA A 206 27.05 29.36 25.80
N GLY A 207 27.79 30.06 24.94
CA GLY A 207 27.85 31.51 24.91
C GLY A 207 26.51 32.19 24.62
N ALA A 208 25.64 31.54 23.81
CA ALA A 208 24.29 32.04 23.54
C ALA A 208 23.34 31.95 24.78
N HIS A 209 23.66 31.08 25.74
CA HIS A 209 22.85 30.85 26.95
C HIS A 209 23.46 31.45 28.23
N LEU A 210 24.74 31.78 28.18
CA LEU A 210 25.49 32.40 29.25
C LEU A 210 25.76 33.91 28.93
N THR A 211 26.26 34.64 29.87
CA THR A 211 26.64 36.05 29.68
C THR A 211 28.01 36.22 29.01
N GLY A 212 28.70 35.14 28.69
CA GLY A 212 30.02 35.11 28.06
C GLY A 212 30.41 33.71 27.61
N PRO A 213 31.55 33.55 26.89
CA PRO A 213 32.05 32.25 26.49
C PRO A 213 32.38 31.35 27.69
N PRO A 214 32.27 30.03 27.59
CA PRO A 214 32.61 29.13 28.69
C PRO A 214 34.12 29.10 28.96
N GLY A 215 34.52 29.21 30.22
CA GLY A 215 35.90 29.03 30.70
C GLY A 215 36.33 27.56 30.63
N PRO A 216 37.63 27.27 30.90
CA PRO A 216 38.21 25.93 30.66
C PRO A 216 37.54 24.80 31.44
N ARG A 217 37.14 25.02 32.70
CA ARG A 217 36.48 23.99 33.51
C ARG A 217 35.03 23.75 33.05
N LEU A 218 34.32 24.83 32.73
CA LEU A 218 32.97 24.75 32.19
C LEU A 218 32.98 24.09 30.83
N SER A 219 33.95 24.41 29.96
CA SER A 219 34.14 23.73 28.67
C SER A 219 34.39 22.23 28.85
N ALA A 220 35.26 21.82 29.71
CA ALA A 220 35.54 20.42 30.03
C ALA A 220 34.28 19.67 30.54
N LEU A 221 33.40 20.38 31.25
CA LEU A 221 32.11 19.84 31.65
C LEU A 221 31.18 19.68 30.46
N LEU A 222 31.07 20.69 29.60
CA LEU A 222 30.22 20.68 28.41
C LEU A 222 30.65 19.63 27.39
N ASP A 223 31.95 19.31 27.30
CA ASP A 223 32.51 18.23 26.47
C ASP A 223 31.95 16.87 26.88
N THR A 224 31.55 16.68 28.13
CA THR A 224 30.89 15.43 28.59
C THR A 224 29.54 15.20 27.90
N ALA A 225 28.93 16.24 27.30
CA ALA A 225 27.71 16.14 26.54
C ALA A 225 27.92 15.53 25.16
N SER A 226 29.21 15.29 24.78
CA SER A 226 29.57 14.71 23.45
C SER A 226 28.87 15.42 22.28
N GLY A 227 28.70 16.72 22.35
CA GLY A 227 28.07 17.58 21.36
C GLY A 227 26.56 17.39 21.19
N SER A 228 25.87 16.72 22.12
CA SER A 228 24.40 16.63 22.10
C SER A 228 23.74 17.92 22.63
N PRO A 229 22.97 18.64 21.78
CA PRO A 229 22.31 19.88 22.20
C PRO A 229 21.40 19.71 23.41
N PHE A 230 20.76 18.57 23.53
CA PHE A 230 19.92 18.25 24.68
C PHE A 230 20.73 18.16 25.95
N TYR A 231 21.89 17.48 25.94
CA TYR A 231 22.74 17.35 27.12
C TYR A 231 23.36 18.67 27.53
N LEU A 232 23.82 19.46 26.57
CA LEU A 232 24.34 20.79 26.78
C LEU A 232 23.31 21.67 27.52
N ARG A 233 22.07 21.65 27.00
CA ARG A 233 20.97 22.39 27.64
C ARG A 233 20.69 21.91 29.07
N GLU A 234 20.64 20.60 29.29
CA GLU A 234 20.38 20.03 30.60
C GLU A 234 21.51 20.37 31.60
N ILE A 235 22.77 20.31 31.19
CA ILE A 235 23.91 20.74 32.00
C ILE A 235 23.76 22.20 32.33
N LEU A 236 23.53 23.08 31.39
CA LEU A 236 23.42 24.51 31.60
C LEU A 236 22.20 24.87 32.47
N CYS A 237 21.03 24.16 32.28
CA CYS A 237 19.85 24.35 33.12
C CYS A 237 20.05 23.94 34.60
N THR A 238 20.97 23.00 34.86
CA THR A 238 21.22 22.52 36.21
C THR A 238 22.22 23.37 36.99
N LEU A 239 22.93 24.29 36.34
CA LEU A 239 23.86 25.21 36.96
C LEU A 239 23.09 26.42 37.51
N GLY A 240 23.20 26.63 38.86
CA GLY A 240 22.67 27.81 39.56
C GLY A 240 23.50 29.04 39.23
N GLU A 241 22.92 30.24 39.36
CA GLU A 241 23.67 31.50 39.19
C GLU A 241 24.83 31.61 40.22
N ASP A 242 24.69 31.01 41.39
CA ASP A 242 25.72 30.96 42.43
C ASP A 242 26.87 29.99 42.13
N GLU A 243 26.71 29.10 41.18
CA GLU A 243 27.74 28.14 40.75
C GLU A 243 28.63 28.66 39.59
N LEU A 244 28.26 29.81 39.05
CA LEU A 244 28.93 30.46 37.93
C LEU A 244 29.58 31.77 38.32
N THR A 245 30.79 32.03 37.86
CA THR A 245 31.48 33.32 38.02
C THR A 245 31.98 33.84 36.72
N MET A 246 31.99 35.15 36.53
CA MET A 246 32.59 35.81 35.40
C MET A 246 34.06 36.07 35.67
N LEU A 247 34.96 35.61 34.84
CA LEU A 247 36.40 35.86 34.90
C LEU A 247 36.73 37.21 34.31
N ALA A 248 37.96 37.69 34.57
CA ALA A 248 38.42 39.01 34.13
C ALA A 248 38.55 39.15 32.59
N ASP A 249 38.63 38.04 31.87
CA ASP A 249 38.62 37.98 30.41
C ASP A 249 37.19 37.94 29.78
N GLY A 250 36.15 38.03 30.63
CA GLY A 250 34.77 37.98 30.23
C GLY A 250 34.23 36.57 29.98
N SER A 251 34.99 35.51 30.27
CA SER A 251 34.51 34.13 30.23
C SER A 251 33.74 33.76 31.51
N VAL A 252 32.80 32.80 31.39
CA VAL A 252 32.00 32.27 32.50
C VAL A 252 32.61 30.95 32.98
N GLU A 253 32.94 30.85 34.25
CA GLU A 253 33.62 29.68 34.80
C GLU A 253 32.85 29.11 36.03
N LEU A 254 33.09 27.85 36.34
CA LEU A 254 32.51 27.16 37.52
C LEU A 254 33.21 27.59 38.78
N CYS A 255 32.44 28.04 39.79
CA CYS A 255 32.94 28.41 41.11
C CYS A 255 33.32 27.21 41.97
N VAL A 256 32.71 26.03 41.75
CA VAL A 256 32.80 24.83 42.60
C VAL A 256 33.37 23.64 41.84
N ALA A 257 34.38 22.96 42.40
CA ALA A 257 35.12 21.91 41.69
C ALA A 257 34.49 20.50 41.73
N GLU A 258 33.44 20.24 42.52
CA GLU A 258 33.03 18.87 42.87
C GLU A 258 31.56 18.47 42.60
N LEU A 259 30.69 19.33 42.08
CA LEU A 259 29.22 19.07 42.10
C LEU A 259 28.50 18.87 40.77
N VAL A 260 29.21 18.59 39.69
CA VAL A 260 28.54 18.42 38.40
C VAL A 260 28.45 16.94 37.97
N PRO A 261 27.24 16.41 37.66
CA PRO A 261 27.11 15.03 37.23
C PRO A 261 27.82 14.81 35.92
N ARG A 262 28.70 13.82 35.87
CA ARG A 262 29.47 13.44 34.70
C ARG A 262 28.65 12.65 33.65
N THR A 263 27.35 12.44 33.89
CA THR A 263 26.46 11.67 33.02
C THR A 263 25.08 12.33 32.88
N LEU A 264 24.43 12.10 31.78
CA LEU A 264 23.01 12.49 31.54
C LEU A 264 22.09 12.02 32.66
N ALA A 265 22.23 10.73 33.06
CA ALA A 265 21.42 10.18 34.14
C ALA A 265 21.56 10.99 35.42
N GLY A 266 22.73 11.56 35.67
CA GLY A 266 22.97 12.47 36.82
C GLY A 266 22.31 13.85 36.66
N ALA A 267 22.32 14.45 35.49
CA ALA A 267 21.68 15.74 35.23
C ALA A 267 20.14 15.62 35.31
N VAL A 268 19.56 14.63 34.64
CA VAL A 268 18.13 14.30 34.71
C VAL A 268 17.76 13.88 36.15
N GLY A 269 18.64 13.10 36.83
CA GLY A 269 18.44 12.66 38.22
C GLY A 269 18.35 13.82 39.20
N ARG A 270 19.15 14.90 39.04
CA ARG A 270 19.03 16.10 39.87
C ARG A 270 17.71 16.83 39.66
N ARG A 271 17.26 16.97 38.41
CA ARG A 271 15.95 17.58 38.09
C ARG A 271 14.80 16.79 38.70
N LEU A 272 14.85 15.47 38.59
CA LEU A 272 13.86 14.58 39.22
C LEU A 272 14.00 14.56 40.74
N GLY A 273 15.20 14.78 41.29
CA GLY A 273 15.48 14.84 42.73
C GLY A 273 14.88 16.05 43.46
N VAL A 274 14.49 17.11 42.75
CA VAL A 274 13.75 18.26 43.32
C VAL A 274 12.28 17.89 43.57
N LEU A 275 11.77 16.86 42.88
CA LEU A 275 10.40 16.40 43.08
C LEU A 275 10.26 15.67 44.42
N SER A 276 9.13 15.87 45.06
CA SER A 276 8.79 15.07 46.27
C SER A 276 8.69 13.57 45.89
N PRO A 277 8.91 12.64 46.82
CA PRO A 277 8.77 11.22 46.58
C PRO A 277 7.42 10.83 45.95
N ASP A 278 6.34 11.46 46.36
CA ASP A 278 4.99 11.26 45.87
C ASP A 278 4.84 11.79 44.44
N CYS A 279 5.36 12.97 44.14
CA CYS A 279 5.40 13.52 42.78
C CYS A 279 6.24 12.64 41.83
N LEU A 280 7.41 12.17 42.29
CA LEU A 280 8.26 11.28 41.50
C LEU A 280 7.58 9.95 41.21
N GLN A 281 6.87 9.37 42.15
CA GLN A 281 6.10 8.15 41.94
C GLN A 281 4.94 8.36 40.97
N THR A 282 4.25 9.50 41.06
CA THR A 282 3.22 9.92 40.09
C THR A 282 3.81 10.04 38.70
N MET A 283 4.97 10.69 38.55
CA MET A 283 5.62 10.83 37.23
C MET A 283 6.14 9.50 36.65
N ARG A 284 6.59 8.57 37.51
CA ARG A 284 6.93 7.22 37.09
C ARG A 284 5.74 6.49 36.47
N LEU A 285 4.57 6.55 37.12
CA LEU A 285 3.35 5.95 36.56
C LEU A 285 2.90 6.68 35.30
N ALA A 286 2.96 8.02 35.28
CA ALA A 286 2.65 8.84 34.13
C ALA A 286 3.50 8.47 32.88
N ALA A 287 4.78 8.11 33.10
CA ALA A 287 5.65 7.67 31.99
C ALA A 287 5.16 6.44 31.27
N PHE A 288 4.36 5.58 31.92
CA PHE A 288 3.71 4.41 31.27
C PHE A 288 2.46 4.77 30.50
N LEU A 289 1.83 5.94 30.74
CA LEU A 289 0.69 6.40 29.93
C LEU A 289 1.09 6.94 28.56
N GLY A 290 2.38 7.20 28.33
CA GLY A 290 2.88 7.73 27.05
C GLY A 290 3.56 9.08 27.22
N ASN A 291 3.95 9.68 26.10
CA ASN A 291 4.56 11.01 26.11
C ASN A 291 3.52 12.13 26.25
N ASP A 292 2.28 11.87 25.83
CA ASP A 292 1.15 12.80 25.85
C ASP A 292 -0.12 12.04 26.28
N PHE A 293 -0.72 12.43 27.41
CA PHE A 293 -1.86 11.76 28.02
C PHE A 293 -2.82 12.78 28.65
N THR A 294 -4.05 12.36 29.03
CA THR A 294 -4.99 13.25 29.70
C THR A 294 -4.83 13.21 31.21
N ARG A 295 -5.22 14.31 31.87
CA ARG A 295 -5.28 14.34 33.34
C ARG A 295 -6.20 13.25 33.89
N GLN A 296 -7.27 12.91 33.12
CA GLN A 296 -8.20 11.86 33.50
C GLN A 296 -7.55 10.48 33.48
N ASP A 297 -6.73 10.17 32.48
CA ASP A 297 -6.03 8.88 32.37
C ASP A 297 -5.11 8.66 33.56
N LEU A 298 -4.35 9.70 33.94
CA LEU A 298 -3.48 9.64 35.08
C LEU A 298 -4.27 9.46 36.38
N ARG A 299 -5.39 10.17 36.54
CA ARG A 299 -6.26 10.02 37.70
C ARG A 299 -6.83 8.61 37.83
N LEU A 300 -7.28 8.03 36.74
CA LEU A 300 -7.77 6.64 36.66
C LEU A 300 -6.65 5.66 37.06
N ALA A 301 -5.48 5.78 36.44
CA ALA A 301 -4.33 4.92 36.73
C ALA A 301 -3.82 5.01 38.18
N LEU A 302 -3.89 6.19 38.81
CA LEU A 302 -3.50 6.41 40.19
C LEU A 302 -4.62 6.09 41.20
N ALA A 303 -5.88 6.04 40.77
CA ALA A 303 -7.06 6.01 41.63
C ALA A 303 -7.14 7.18 42.66
N ARG A 304 -6.48 8.30 42.36
CA ARG A 304 -6.45 9.51 43.15
C ARG A 304 -6.19 10.76 42.32
N ASP A 305 -6.45 11.93 42.88
CA ASP A 305 -6.10 13.22 42.28
C ASP A 305 -4.58 13.41 42.18
N ALA A 306 -4.11 13.99 41.08
CA ALA A 306 -2.72 14.23 40.78
C ALA A 306 -2.42 15.74 40.55
N THR A 307 -3.35 16.65 40.84
CA THR A 307 -3.25 18.07 40.48
C THR A 307 -2.00 18.71 41.08
N ASP A 308 -1.71 18.49 42.38
CA ASP A 308 -0.54 19.06 43.02
C ASP A 308 0.78 18.49 42.50
N ALA A 309 0.80 17.17 42.21
CA ALA A 309 1.98 16.51 41.65
C ALA A 309 2.26 17.01 40.21
N LEU A 310 1.22 17.22 39.42
CA LEU A 310 1.34 17.78 38.06
C LEU A 310 1.82 19.24 38.09
N ALA A 311 1.31 20.05 39.02
CA ALA A 311 1.76 21.43 39.20
C ALA A 311 3.25 21.48 39.59
N ALA A 312 3.69 20.65 40.55
CA ALA A 312 5.09 20.54 40.97
C ALA A 312 5.99 20.03 39.81
N ALA A 313 5.56 19.01 39.04
CA ALA A 313 6.30 18.49 37.91
C ALA A 313 6.42 19.53 36.77
N SER A 314 5.38 20.34 36.55
CA SER A 314 5.40 21.43 35.58
C SER A 314 6.35 22.56 36.01
N ALA A 315 6.31 22.96 37.30
CA ALA A 315 7.24 23.94 37.86
C ALA A 315 8.70 23.49 37.74
N ALA A 316 8.97 22.18 37.95
CA ALA A 316 10.29 21.58 37.75
C ALA A 316 10.66 21.38 36.26
N GLY A 317 9.77 21.72 35.32
CA GLY A 317 10.01 21.58 33.88
C GLY A 317 10.07 20.14 33.37
N VAL A 318 9.43 19.20 34.05
CA VAL A 318 9.34 17.79 33.67
C VAL A 318 8.20 17.57 32.67
N VAL A 319 7.06 18.21 32.89
CA VAL A 319 5.88 18.16 32.04
C VAL A 319 5.39 19.55 31.65
N GLU A 320 4.68 19.62 30.55
CA GLU A 320 3.90 20.78 30.09
C GLU A 320 2.42 20.47 30.26
N LEU A 321 1.67 21.45 30.80
CA LEU A 321 0.25 21.32 31.07
C LEU A 321 -0.54 22.17 30.07
N SER A 322 -1.45 21.53 29.35
CA SER A 322 -2.51 22.19 28.58
C SER A 322 -3.85 22.04 29.31
N ALA A 323 -4.97 22.49 28.76
CA ALA A 323 -6.27 22.45 29.43
C ALA A 323 -6.61 21.08 30.03
N ASP A 324 -6.56 20.00 29.23
CA ASP A 324 -6.85 18.63 29.69
C ASP A 324 -5.68 17.66 29.47
N ARG A 325 -4.63 18.09 28.77
CA ARG A 325 -3.50 17.22 28.40
C ARG A 325 -2.26 17.54 29.21
N VAL A 326 -1.46 16.48 29.37
CA VAL A 326 -0.16 16.51 30.03
C VAL A 326 0.85 15.91 29.09
N ARG A 327 1.94 16.63 28.83
CA ARG A 327 3.00 16.16 27.93
C ARG A 327 4.34 16.20 28.64
N PHE A 328 5.13 15.14 28.50
CA PHE A 328 6.53 15.24 28.95
C PHE A 328 7.28 16.23 28.07
N ARG A 329 8.00 17.16 28.69
CA ARG A 329 8.75 18.20 27.98
C ARG A 329 9.80 17.59 27.03
N HIS A 330 10.31 16.41 27.39
CA HIS A 330 11.27 15.64 26.62
C HIS A 330 11.03 14.13 26.76
N GLU A 331 11.03 13.41 25.66
CA GLU A 331 10.98 11.95 25.62
C GLU A 331 12.04 11.29 26.49
N LEU A 332 13.25 11.88 26.59
CA LEU A 332 14.33 11.38 27.45
C LEU A 332 14.00 11.44 28.93
N LEU A 333 13.23 12.43 29.39
CA LEU A 333 12.78 12.47 30.81
C LEU A 333 11.85 11.29 31.10
N ARG A 334 10.92 11.02 30.17
CA ARG A 334 10.04 9.85 30.24
C ARG A 334 10.85 8.55 30.24
N GLN A 335 11.82 8.40 29.32
CA GLN A 335 12.68 7.21 29.24
C GLN A 335 13.50 6.98 30.52
N VAL A 336 14.05 8.04 31.13
CA VAL A 336 14.75 7.91 32.41
C VAL A 336 13.81 7.44 33.53
N LEU A 337 12.58 7.96 33.57
CA LEU A 337 11.57 7.50 34.53
C LEU A 337 11.20 6.03 34.33
N LEU A 338 11.05 5.59 33.06
CA LEU A 338 10.84 4.19 32.74
C LEU A 338 12.02 3.31 33.16
N THR A 339 13.27 3.73 32.87
CA THR A 339 14.47 2.95 33.22
C THR A 339 14.73 2.89 34.72
N GLN A 340 14.28 3.89 35.48
CA GLN A 340 14.32 3.87 36.96
C GLN A 340 13.26 2.95 37.59
N THR A 341 12.26 2.52 36.76
CA THR A 341 11.29 1.50 37.19
C THR A 341 11.86 0.12 36.84
N PRO A 342 11.94 -0.82 37.77
CA PRO A 342 12.44 -2.17 37.49
C PRO A 342 11.65 -2.81 36.31
N SER A 343 12.37 -3.34 35.33
CA SER A 343 11.75 -3.94 34.13
C SER A 343 10.75 -5.06 34.42
N ALA A 344 10.96 -5.79 35.51
CA ALA A 344 10.03 -6.80 36.00
C ALA A 344 8.63 -6.25 36.37
N LEU A 345 8.52 -4.96 36.66
CA LEU A 345 7.23 -4.32 36.98
C LEU A 345 6.51 -3.74 35.76
N HIS A 346 7.19 -3.54 34.62
CA HIS A 346 6.64 -2.84 33.45
C HIS A 346 5.35 -3.50 32.97
N ALA A 347 5.42 -4.78 32.69
CA ALA A 347 4.26 -5.53 32.19
C ALA A 347 3.08 -5.56 33.18
N GLY A 348 3.37 -5.63 34.48
CA GLY A 348 2.35 -5.52 35.53
C GLY A 348 1.70 -4.14 35.60
N LEU A 349 2.49 -3.06 35.45
CA LEU A 349 1.98 -1.69 35.40
C LEU A 349 1.10 -1.44 34.16
N HIS A 350 1.49 -1.95 33.00
CA HIS A 350 0.63 -1.89 31.82
C HIS A 350 -0.70 -2.62 32.03
N GLY A 351 -0.69 -3.80 32.66
CA GLY A 351 -1.91 -4.53 33.01
C GLY A 351 -2.80 -3.78 34.02
N HIS A 352 -2.19 -3.09 35.04
CA HIS A 352 -2.91 -2.24 35.97
C HIS A 352 -3.56 -1.04 35.28
N ILE A 353 -2.81 -0.32 34.45
CA ILE A 353 -3.32 0.84 33.69
C ILE A 353 -4.44 0.41 32.76
N ALA A 354 -4.26 -0.69 32.00
CA ALA A 354 -5.30 -1.24 31.11
C ALA A 354 -6.61 -1.48 31.87
N ARG A 355 -6.53 -2.07 33.07
CA ARG A 355 -7.69 -2.30 33.92
C ARG A 355 -8.36 -1.01 34.35
N ALA A 356 -7.59 -0.05 34.83
CA ALA A 356 -8.09 1.24 35.30
C ALA A 356 -8.79 2.02 34.14
N LEU A 357 -8.21 1.99 32.95
CA LEU A 357 -8.79 2.62 31.76
C LEU A 357 -10.09 1.91 31.33
N ALA A 358 -10.12 0.58 31.36
CA ALA A 358 -11.32 -0.21 31.04
C ALA A 358 -12.47 0.08 32.02
N ASP A 359 -12.18 0.06 33.33
CA ASP A 359 -13.17 0.37 34.39
C ASP A 359 -13.63 1.85 34.32
N GLY A 360 -12.77 2.75 33.83
CA GLY A 360 -13.08 4.16 33.59
C GLY A 360 -13.83 4.44 32.27
N GLY A 361 -14.14 3.43 31.47
CA GLY A 361 -14.87 3.56 30.19
C GLY A 361 -14.07 4.32 29.13
N ARG A 362 -12.72 4.21 29.15
CA ARG A 362 -11.88 4.81 28.13
C ARG A 362 -11.97 4.02 26.81
N ALA A 363 -11.51 4.64 25.73
CA ALA A 363 -11.59 4.05 24.39
C ALA A 363 -10.89 2.68 24.32
N ASP A 364 -11.51 1.73 23.66
CA ASP A 364 -11.02 0.34 23.50
C ASP A 364 -9.57 0.27 23.03
N ARG A 365 -9.17 1.19 22.15
CA ARG A 365 -7.78 1.29 21.65
C ARG A 365 -6.76 1.54 22.76
N GLU A 366 -7.07 2.43 23.72
CA GLU A 366 -6.15 2.77 24.84
C GLU A 366 -5.96 1.54 25.75
N VAL A 367 -7.06 0.85 26.05
CA VAL A 367 -7.04 -0.41 26.81
C VAL A 367 -6.24 -1.49 26.09
N ALA A 368 -6.52 -1.71 24.80
CA ALA A 368 -5.84 -2.71 23.99
C ALA A 368 -4.34 -2.42 23.83
N GLY A 369 -3.95 -1.14 23.70
CA GLY A 369 -2.54 -0.72 23.66
C GLY A 369 -1.77 -1.18 24.91
N HIS A 370 -2.32 -0.89 26.08
CA HIS A 370 -1.72 -1.34 27.33
C HIS A 370 -1.77 -2.86 27.51
N LEU A 371 -2.84 -3.54 27.07
CA LEU A 371 -2.91 -5.02 27.11
C LEU A 371 -1.85 -5.67 26.22
N THR A 372 -1.49 -5.05 25.10
CA THR A 372 -0.43 -5.56 24.23
C THR A 372 0.93 -5.58 24.95
N ALA A 373 1.20 -4.59 25.80
CA ALA A 373 2.42 -4.47 26.59
C ALA A 373 2.33 -5.17 27.98
N ALA A 374 1.17 -5.73 28.34
CA ALA A 374 0.97 -6.41 29.62
C ALA A 374 1.62 -7.81 29.63
N ALA A 375 1.80 -8.36 30.85
CA ALA A 375 2.42 -9.68 31.06
C ALA A 375 1.59 -10.81 30.47
N ASP A 376 2.27 -11.89 30.10
CA ASP A 376 1.68 -13.19 29.80
C ASP A 376 1.68 -14.08 31.07
N PRO A 377 0.63 -14.89 31.24
CA PRO A 377 -0.65 -14.91 30.49
C PRO A 377 -1.49 -13.67 30.81
N LEU A 378 -2.38 -13.30 29.86
CA LEU A 378 -3.32 -12.20 30.07
C LEU A 378 -4.18 -12.44 31.32
N PRO A 379 -4.46 -11.42 32.14
CA PRO A 379 -5.28 -11.59 33.34
C PRO A 379 -6.72 -11.94 32.98
N GLY A 380 -7.39 -12.71 33.86
CA GLY A 380 -8.73 -13.24 33.61
C GLY A 380 -9.80 -12.20 33.23
N TRP A 381 -9.70 -10.97 33.74
CA TRP A 381 -10.59 -9.89 33.35
C TRP A 381 -10.41 -9.44 31.90
N ALA A 382 -9.15 -9.45 31.41
CA ALA A 382 -8.84 -9.07 30.03
C ALA A 382 -9.44 -10.07 29.02
N LEU A 383 -9.47 -11.37 29.38
CA LEU A 383 -10.14 -12.40 28.58
C LEU A 383 -11.65 -12.15 28.47
N GLY A 384 -12.29 -11.71 29.54
CA GLY A 384 -13.69 -11.30 29.54
C GLY A 384 -13.91 -10.05 28.71
N TRP A 385 -13.06 -9.05 28.92
CA TRP A 385 -13.12 -7.80 28.18
C TRP A 385 -12.97 -8.03 26.66
N LEU A 386 -12.00 -8.85 26.23
CA LEU A 386 -11.83 -9.21 24.81
C LEU A 386 -13.05 -9.94 24.24
N ALA A 387 -13.58 -10.93 24.99
CA ALA A 387 -14.75 -11.69 24.54
C ALA A 387 -16.02 -10.84 24.36
N GLU A 388 -16.13 -9.73 25.07
CA GLU A 388 -17.25 -8.79 25.01
C GLU A 388 -17.12 -7.74 23.89
N ARG A 389 -15.97 -7.68 23.21
CA ARG A 389 -15.77 -6.66 22.15
C ARG A 389 -16.69 -6.94 20.96
N PRO A 390 -17.41 -5.91 20.48
CA PRO A 390 -18.19 -6.03 19.25
C PRO A 390 -17.27 -6.20 18.04
N GLU A 391 -17.76 -6.83 16.99
CA GLU A 391 -17.00 -7.02 15.75
C GLU A 391 -16.48 -5.69 15.19
N SER A 392 -17.23 -4.59 15.32
CA SER A 392 -16.83 -3.25 14.88
C SER A 392 -15.54 -2.74 15.55
N ALA A 393 -15.36 -3.01 16.85
CA ALA A 393 -14.12 -2.66 17.55
C ALA A 393 -12.93 -3.47 17.06
N LEU A 394 -13.14 -4.74 16.72
CA LEU A 394 -12.09 -5.63 16.17
C LEU A 394 -11.61 -5.16 14.79
N TYR A 395 -12.51 -4.63 13.97
CA TYR A 395 -12.18 -4.10 12.64
C TYR A 395 -11.39 -2.79 12.69
N ALA A 396 -11.49 -2.02 13.76
CA ALA A 396 -10.76 -0.75 13.89
C ALA A 396 -9.23 -0.94 13.95
N ALA A 397 -8.75 -2.08 14.49
CA ALA A 397 -7.33 -2.41 14.56
C ALA A 397 -7.10 -3.93 14.47
N PRO A 398 -7.40 -4.58 13.33
CA PRO A 398 -7.46 -6.03 13.23
C PRO A 398 -6.13 -6.70 13.55
N ALA A 399 -4.99 -6.14 13.15
CA ALA A 399 -3.67 -6.68 13.46
C ALA A 399 -3.35 -6.66 14.97
N ALA A 400 -3.76 -5.61 15.68
CA ALA A 400 -3.59 -5.51 17.12
C ALA A 400 -4.46 -6.54 17.86
N TYR A 401 -5.72 -6.61 17.48
CA TYR A 401 -6.64 -7.58 18.07
C TYR A 401 -6.26 -9.03 17.72
N ALA A 402 -5.74 -9.32 16.53
CA ALA A 402 -5.24 -10.64 16.20
C ALA A 402 -4.14 -11.10 17.17
N ARG A 403 -3.18 -10.22 17.51
CA ARG A 403 -2.15 -10.53 18.51
C ARG A 403 -2.71 -10.76 19.91
N LEU A 404 -3.62 -9.88 20.35
CA LEU A 404 -4.24 -10.02 21.68
C LEU A 404 -5.13 -11.27 21.77
N LEU A 405 -5.94 -11.53 20.77
CA LEU A 405 -6.82 -12.70 20.74
C LEU A 405 -6.05 -14.00 20.63
N ARG A 406 -4.91 -14.03 19.93
CA ARG A 406 -4.02 -15.19 19.92
C ARG A 406 -3.49 -15.50 21.33
N ARG A 407 -2.95 -14.50 22.02
CA ARG A 407 -2.53 -14.62 23.43
C ARG A 407 -3.67 -15.05 24.34
N ALA A 408 -4.88 -14.54 24.10
CA ALA A 408 -6.07 -14.92 24.85
C ALA A 408 -6.47 -16.38 24.60
N VAL A 409 -6.48 -16.84 23.34
CA VAL A 409 -6.81 -18.23 22.97
C VAL A 409 -5.79 -19.20 23.54
N ASP A 410 -4.48 -18.84 23.50
CA ASP A 410 -3.40 -19.66 24.04
C ASP A 410 -3.47 -19.77 25.60
N ALA A 411 -4.00 -18.73 26.25
CA ALA A 411 -4.11 -18.69 27.72
C ALA A 411 -5.38 -19.36 28.28
N VAL A 412 -6.41 -19.54 27.45
CA VAL A 412 -7.73 -20.04 27.91
C VAL A 412 -7.82 -21.56 27.70
N PRO A 413 -8.10 -22.32 28.78
CA PRO A 413 -8.33 -23.76 28.66
C PRO A 413 -9.54 -24.10 27.77
N ASP A 414 -9.53 -25.29 27.14
CA ASP A 414 -10.61 -25.75 26.26
C ASP A 414 -11.99 -25.85 26.97
N THR A 415 -11.96 -25.97 28.29
CA THR A 415 -13.18 -26.05 29.14
C THR A 415 -13.80 -24.69 29.46
N ASP A 416 -13.11 -23.57 29.18
CA ASP A 416 -13.63 -22.22 29.44
C ASP A 416 -14.62 -21.82 28.33
N GLY A 417 -15.83 -21.44 28.72
CA GLY A 417 -16.90 -21.05 27.80
C GLY A 417 -16.53 -19.83 26.91
N ARG A 418 -15.60 -18.97 27.35
CA ARG A 418 -15.12 -17.81 26.60
C ARG A 418 -14.27 -18.21 25.39
N ARG A 419 -13.60 -19.37 25.43
CA ARG A 419 -12.73 -19.85 24.35
C ARG A 419 -13.45 -19.84 22.99
N ARG A 420 -14.70 -20.31 22.95
CA ARG A 420 -15.50 -20.33 21.71
C ARG A 420 -15.67 -18.96 21.07
N VAL A 421 -15.89 -17.94 21.89
CA VAL A 421 -16.01 -16.56 21.42
C VAL A 421 -14.66 -16.03 20.93
N LEU A 422 -13.60 -16.22 21.73
CA LEU A 422 -12.25 -15.76 21.41
C LEU A 422 -11.68 -16.41 20.15
N VAL A 423 -11.87 -17.72 19.95
CA VAL A 423 -11.47 -18.44 18.73
C VAL A 423 -12.20 -17.90 17.50
N ARG A 424 -13.52 -17.68 17.61
CA ARG A 424 -14.29 -17.07 16.52
C ARG A 424 -13.83 -15.66 16.18
N GLN A 425 -13.60 -14.83 17.20
CA GLN A 425 -13.08 -13.48 17.00
C GLN A 425 -11.67 -13.49 16.38
N LEU A 426 -10.78 -14.38 16.85
CA LEU A 426 -9.44 -14.55 16.28
C LEU A 426 -9.52 -14.98 14.81
N MET A 427 -10.37 -15.96 14.49
CA MET A 427 -10.57 -16.40 13.10
C MET A 427 -11.08 -15.25 12.22
N LEU A 428 -12.01 -14.43 12.74
CA LEU A 428 -12.55 -13.27 12.04
C LEU A 428 -11.47 -12.25 11.70
N VAL A 429 -10.70 -11.80 12.70
CA VAL A 429 -9.64 -10.79 12.48
C VAL A 429 -8.49 -11.35 11.62
N SER A 430 -8.14 -12.64 11.81
CA SER A 430 -7.12 -13.30 10.99
C SER A 430 -7.52 -13.36 9.52
N PHE A 431 -8.79 -13.59 9.21
CA PHE A 431 -9.30 -13.53 7.84
C PHE A 431 -9.09 -12.14 7.21
N TRP A 432 -9.30 -11.06 7.98
CA TRP A 432 -9.14 -9.68 7.51
C TRP A 432 -7.68 -9.27 7.32
N VAL A 433 -6.78 -9.72 8.19
CA VAL A 433 -5.35 -9.45 8.02
C VAL A 433 -4.66 -10.39 7.01
N GLY A 434 -5.40 -11.33 6.41
CA GLY A 434 -4.88 -12.27 5.43
C GLY A 434 -4.09 -13.44 6.03
N ASP A 435 -4.21 -13.70 7.35
CA ASP A 435 -3.61 -14.86 8.02
C ASP A 435 -4.47 -16.11 7.80
N ASP A 436 -4.46 -16.61 6.55
CA ASP A 436 -5.27 -17.74 6.12
C ASP A 436 -4.90 -19.06 6.82
N GLU A 437 -3.64 -19.21 7.23
CA GLU A 437 -3.20 -20.40 7.99
C GLU A 437 -3.87 -20.46 9.37
N THR A 438 -3.97 -19.34 10.07
CA THR A 438 -4.70 -19.27 11.35
C THR A 438 -6.20 -19.57 11.15
N VAL A 439 -6.83 -19.00 10.11
CA VAL A 439 -8.25 -19.27 9.80
C VAL A 439 -8.48 -20.77 9.55
N THR A 440 -7.63 -21.40 8.75
CA THR A 440 -7.76 -22.81 8.43
C THR A 440 -7.41 -23.72 9.60
N GLY A 441 -6.43 -23.34 10.43
CA GLY A 441 -6.03 -24.08 11.62
C GLY A 441 -7.09 -24.09 12.72
N LEU A 442 -7.77 -22.96 12.95
CA LEU A 442 -8.83 -22.82 13.95
C LEU A 442 -10.21 -23.19 13.44
N GLY A 443 -10.37 -23.35 12.12
CA GLY A 443 -11.67 -23.56 11.47
C GLY A 443 -12.48 -24.73 12.02
N ALA A 444 -11.81 -25.87 12.26
CA ALA A 444 -12.49 -27.07 12.79
C ALA A 444 -13.06 -26.83 14.21
N GLU A 445 -12.29 -26.21 15.10
CA GLU A 445 -12.69 -25.86 16.47
C GLU A 445 -13.84 -24.83 16.45
N ALA A 446 -13.72 -23.80 15.65
CA ALA A 446 -14.75 -22.74 15.52
C ALA A 446 -16.07 -23.32 15.01
N ILE A 447 -16.03 -24.16 13.97
CA ILE A 447 -17.22 -24.79 13.38
C ILE A 447 -17.86 -25.75 14.37
N ALA A 448 -17.09 -26.60 15.05
CA ALA A 448 -17.60 -27.56 16.05
C ALA A 448 -18.27 -26.85 17.25
N SER A 449 -17.79 -25.66 17.59
CA SER A 449 -18.29 -24.86 18.71
C SER A 449 -19.45 -23.92 18.35
N ALA A 450 -19.88 -23.89 17.09
CA ALA A 450 -20.85 -22.90 16.61
C ALA A 450 -22.23 -22.99 17.29
N GLY A 451 -22.69 -24.18 17.62
CA GLY A 451 -23.96 -24.39 18.32
C GLY A 451 -25.25 -24.10 17.51
N ASP A 452 -25.09 -23.32 16.43
CA ASP A 452 -26.13 -22.91 15.49
C ASP A 452 -25.72 -23.33 14.07
N PRO A 453 -26.59 -24.04 13.31
CA PRO A 453 -26.27 -24.48 11.94
C PRO A 453 -25.98 -23.37 10.96
N ASP A 454 -26.62 -22.23 11.08
CA ASP A 454 -26.41 -21.06 10.20
C ASP A 454 -25.04 -20.42 10.48
N LEU A 455 -24.69 -20.28 11.76
CA LEU A 455 -23.35 -19.84 12.14
C LEU A 455 -22.27 -20.81 11.66
N ALA A 456 -22.49 -22.13 11.78
CA ALA A 456 -21.58 -23.14 11.26
C ALA A 456 -21.39 -23.02 9.75
N ALA A 457 -22.46 -22.77 8.99
CA ALA A 457 -22.40 -22.55 7.55
C ALA A 457 -21.60 -21.29 7.20
N ARG A 458 -21.82 -20.18 7.92
CA ARG A 458 -21.05 -18.93 7.76
C ARG A 458 -19.56 -19.16 8.01
N LEU A 459 -19.20 -19.85 9.08
CA LEU A 459 -17.81 -20.16 9.40
C LEU A 459 -17.16 -21.07 8.35
N ARG A 460 -17.87 -22.10 7.84
CA ARG A 460 -17.38 -22.96 6.77
C ARG A 460 -17.11 -22.19 5.47
N ILE A 461 -17.97 -21.25 5.10
CA ILE A 461 -17.76 -20.37 3.95
C ILE A 461 -16.49 -19.53 4.16
N GLN A 462 -16.24 -19.02 5.35
CA GLN A 462 -15.05 -18.24 5.66
C GLN A 462 -13.77 -19.10 5.54
N VAL A 463 -13.77 -20.31 6.08
CA VAL A 463 -12.66 -21.28 5.94
C VAL A 463 -12.45 -21.65 4.46
N LEU A 464 -13.54 -21.91 3.71
CA LEU A 464 -13.47 -22.16 2.27
C LEU A 464 -12.78 -21.02 1.52
N ARG A 465 -13.14 -19.77 1.83
CA ARG A 465 -12.54 -18.58 1.17
C ARG A 465 -11.05 -18.51 1.45
N SER A 466 -10.59 -18.78 2.67
CA SER A 466 -9.16 -18.86 3.02
C SER A 466 -8.44 -20.01 2.30
N LEU A 467 -9.03 -21.21 2.30
CA LEU A 467 -8.48 -22.34 1.56
C LEU A 467 -8.38 -22.06 0.05
N SER A 468 -9.35 -21.33 -0.52
CA SER A 468 -9.32 -20.93 -1.92
C SER A 468 -8.18 -19.95 -2.22
N ARG A 469 -7.90 -19.00 -1.32
CA ARG A 469 -6.73 -18.12 -1.41
C ARG A 469 -5.41 -18.88 -1.36
N LEU A 470 -5.36 -19.94 -0.52
CA LEU A 470 -4.22 -20.87 -0.43
C LEU A 470 -4.19 -21.89 -1.59
N ARG A 471 -5.14 -21.84 -2.53
CA ARG A 471 -5.31 -22.78 -3.66
C ARG A 471 -5.55 -24.24 -3.24
N ARG A 472 -6.05 -24.47 -2.02
CA ARG A 472 -6.40 -25.78 -1.46
C ARG A 472 -7.86 -26.12 -1.76
N PHE A 473 -8.23 -26.15 -3.05
CA PHE A 473 -9.63 -26.22 -3.50
C PHE A 473 -10.36 -27.51 -3.08
N ASP A 474 -9.69 -28.67 -3.10
CA ASP A 474 -10.30 -29.94 -2.67
C ASP A 474 -10.69 -29.90 -1.20
N GLU A 475 -9.89 -29.28 -0.36
CA GLU A 475 -10.19 -29.11 1.06
C GLU A 475 -11.33 -28.10 1.27
N ALA A 476 -11.35 -27.03 0.47
CA ALA A 476 -12.43 -26.05 0.50
C ALA A 476 -13.78 -26.69 0.20
N VAL A 477 -13.85 -27.56 -0.81
CA VAL A 477 -15.07 -28.33 -1.14
C VAL A 477 -15.50 -29.22 0.04
N ARG A 478 -14.55 -29.96 0.62
CA ARG A 478 -14.85 -30.85 1.76
C ARG A 478 -15.38 -30.10 2.99
N VAL A 479 -14.81 -28.95 3.30
CA VAL A 479 -15.21 -28.17 4.49
C VAL A 479 -16.64 -27.63 4.35
N VAL A 480 -17.05 -27.18 3.18
CA VAL A 480 -18.37 -26.56 3.01
C VAL A 480 -19.49 -27.55 2.73
N ALA A 481 -19.17 -28.77 2.24
CA ALA A 481 -20.13 -29.79 1.82
C ALA A 481 -21.23 -30.10 2.86
N PRO A 482 -20.95 -30.20 4.18
CA PRO A 482 -22.01 -30.43 5.16
C PRO A 482 -23.07 -29.31 5.17
N SER A 483 -22.72 -28.06 4.95
CA SER A 483 -23.68 -26.95 4.97
C SER A 483 -24.55 -26.87 3.73
N VAL A 484 -24.17 -27.52 2.63
CA VAL A 484 -24.99 -27.57 1.41
C VAL A 484 -26.23 -28.42 1.62
N THR A 485 -26.13 -29.52 2.38
CA THR A 485 -27.19 -30.51 2.55
C THR A 485 -27.82 -30.53 3.93
N ASP A 486 -27.34 -29.74 4.89
CA ASP A 486 -27.83 -29.72 6.26
C ASP A 486 -29.28 -29.17 6.30
N PRO A 487 -30.28 -30.01 6.66
CA PRO A 487 -31.66 -29.54 6.74
C PRO A 487 -31.89 -28.60 7.93
N ALA A 488 -31.01 -28.56 8.91
CA ALA A 488 -31.11 -27.68 10.07
C ALA A 488 -30.65 -26.24 9.75
N ALA A 489 -29.81 -26.07 8.73
CA ALA A 489 -29.44 -24.73 8.23
C ALA A 489 -30.59 -24.11 7.43
N THR A 490 -30.76 -22.81 7.55
CA THR A 490 -31.77 -22.09 6.78
C THR A 490 -31.53 -22.18 5.27
N PRO A 491 -32.57 -22.08 4.44
CA PRO A 491 -32.39 -22.06 2.97
C PRO A 491 -31.41 -20.98 2.49
N LEU A 492 -31.34 -19.85 3.21
CA LEU A 492 -30.39 -18.76 2.94
C LEU A 492 -28.94 -19.27 2.97
N TRP A 493 -28.52 -19.87 4.08
CA TRP A 493 -27.13 -20.31 4.24
C TRP A 493 -26.81 -21.55 3.41
N ARG A 494 -27.80 -22.40 3.15
CA ARG A 494 -27.62 -23.52 2.22
C ARG A 494 -27.38 -23.05 0.79
N ALA A 495 -28.14 -22.04 0.32
CA ALA A 495 -27.94 -21.48 -1.02
C ALA A 495 -26.56 -20.84 -1.16
N ARG A 496 -26.15 -20.01 -0.19
CA ARG A 496 -24.84 -19.37 -0.15
C ARG A 496 -23.70 -20.40 -0.07
N ALA A 497 -23.82 -21.44 0.75
CA ALA A 497 -22.85 -22.52 0.86
C ALA A 497 -22.72 -23.31 -0.45
N ALA A 498 -23.82 -23.60 -1.12
CA ALA A 498 -23.86 -24.29 -2.40
C ALA A 498 -23.17 -23.44 -3.51
N ALA A 499 -23.43 -22.14 -3.55
CA ALA A 499 -22.79 -21.24 -4.52
C ALA A 499 -21.26 -21.18 -4.35
N TRP A 500 -20.78 -21.06 -3.10
CA TRP A 500 -19.34 -21.10 -2.81
C TRP A 500 -18.72 -22.47 -3.08
N SER A 501 -19.45 -23.58 -2.80
CA SER A 501 -19.04 -24.94 -3.15
C SER A 501 -18.87 -25.11 -4.66
N ALA A 502 -19.82 -24.62 -5.45
CA ALA A 502 -19.73 -24.64 -6.92
C ALA A 502 -18.49 -23.89 -7.43
N ASN A 503 -18.21 -22.72 -6.87
CA ASN A 503 -17.02 -21.96 -7.21
C ASN A 503 -15.72 -22.74 -6.92
N ALA A 504 -15.59 -23.33 -5.73
CA ALA A 504 -14.43 -24.14 -5.35
C ALA A 504 -14.28 -25.40 -6.23
N GLN A 505 -15.39 -26.09 -6.57
CA GLN A 505 -15.40 -27.24 -7.46
C GLN A 505 -14.92 -26.91 -8.88
N ALA A 506 -15.29 -25.74 -9.41
CA ALA A 506 -14.81 -25.28 -10.71
C ALA A 506 -13.29 -25.16 -10.75
N PHE A 507 -12.69 -24.60 -9.72
CA PHE A 507 -11.24 -24.47 -9.59
C PHE A 507 -10.54 -25.79 -9.22
N ALA A 508 -11.24 -26.73 -8.57
CA ALA A 508 -10.75 -28.09 -8.31
C ALA A 508 -10.77 -28.99 -9.57
N GLY A 509 -11.26 -28.49 -10.72
CA GLY A 509 -11.30 -29.24 -11.98
C GLY A 509 -12.52 -30.17 -12.14
N ALA A 510 -13.63 -29.87 -11.45
CA ALA A 510 -14.89 -30.58 -11.52
C ALA A 510 -16.04 -29.70 -12.11
N PRO A 511 -15.94 -29.25 -13.37
CA PRO A 511 -16.85 -28.24 -13.95
C PRO A 511 -18.31 -28.72 -14.04
N ASP A 512 -18.58 -30.01 -14.32
CA ASP A 512 -19.94 -30.53 -14.42
C ASP A 512 -20.64 -30.55 -13.07
N ALA A 513 -19.91 -30.95 -12.01
CA ALA A 513 -20.43 -30.89 -10.64
C ALA A 513 -20.66 -29.46 -10.18
N ALA A 514 -19.73 -28.57 -10.49
CA ALA A 514 -19.82 -27.13 -10.20
C ALA A 514 -21.06 -26.51 -10.87
N ARG A 515 -21.34 -26.85 -12.13
CA ARG A 515 -22.53 -26.39 -12.87
C ARG A 515 -23.80 -26.85 -12.16
N SER A 516 -23.92 -28.13 -11.88
CA SER A 516 -25.11 -28.69 -11.25
C SER A 516 -25.40 -28.04 -9.89
N VAL A 517 -24.35 -27.88 -9.05
CA VAL A 517 -24.48 -27.27 -7.72
C VAL A 517 -24.77 -25.77 -7.85
N GLY A 518 -24.16 -25.08 -8.80
CA GLY A 518 -24.37 -23.65 -9.06
C GLY A 518 -25.81 -23.35 -9.53
N GLU A 519 -26.39 -24.17 -10.41
CA GLU A 519 -27.78 -24.04 -10.86
C GLU A 519 -28.76 -24.28 -9.72
N GLN A 520 -28.51 -25.28 -8.87
CA GLN A 520 -29.33 -25.54 -7.68
C GLN A 520 -29.23 -24.36 -6.68
N ALA A 521 -28.04 -23.82 -6.46
CA ALA A 521 -27.84 -22.65 -5.62
C ALA A 521 -28.60 -21.44 -6.16
N LEU A 522 -28.54 -21.19 -7.47
CA LEU A 522 -29.26 -20.10 -8.13
C LEU A 522 -30.78 -20.24 -7.97
N ALA A 523 -31.31 -21.44 -8.23
CA ALA A 523 -32.74 -21.71 -8.11
C ALA A 523 -33.21 -21.50 -6.66
N LEU A 524 -32.45 -21.99 -5.67
CA LEU A 524 -32.79 -21.84 -4.26
C LEU A 524 -32.72 -20.37 -3.82
N ALA A 525 -31.62 -19.66 -4.14
CA ALA A 525 -31.43 -18.24 -3.79
C ALA A 525 -32.54 -17.36 -4.42
N THR A 526 -32.91 -17.63 -5.67
CA THR A 526 -34.00 -16.92 -6.36
C THR A 526 -35.34 -17.18 -5.67
N SER A 527 -35.64 -18.41 -5.27
CA SER A 527 -36.90 -18.80 -4.63
C SER A 527 -37.15 -18.13 -3.27
N ILE A 528 -36.05 -17.81 -2.56
CA ILE A 528 -36.10 -17.16 -1.24
C ILE A 528 -35.88 -15.65 -1.30
N GLY A 529 -35.57 -15.11 -2.49
CA GLY A 529 -35.32 -13.69 -2.67
C GLY A 529 -34.02 -13.20 -2.01
N ASP A 530 -32.93 -14.02 -2.02
CA ASP A 530 -31.58 -13.62 -1.54
C ASP A 530 -30.72 -13.07 -2.69
N PRO A 531 -30.61 -11.73 -2.87
CA PRO A 531 -29.83 -11.13 -3.96
C PRO A 531 -28.37 -11.53 -3.92
N LEU A 532 -27.79 -11.61 -2.72
CA LEU A 532 -26.40 -11.95 -2.55
C LEU A 532 -26.11 -13.43 -2.88
N GLY A 533 -27.02 -14.34 -2.49
CA GLY A 533 -26.96 -15.74 -2.90
C GLY A 533 -27.08 -15.92 -4.41
N VAL A 534 -27.97 -15.17 -5.07
CA VAL A 534 -28.11 -15.14 -6.54
C VAL A 534 -26.81 -14.68 -7.19
N ALA A 535 -26.21 -13.60 -6.67
CA ALA A 535 -24.93 -13.07 -7.20
C ALA A 535 -23.77 -14.07 -7.00
N TYR A 536 -23.70 -14.76 -5.87
CA TYR A 536 -22.70 -15.80 -5.63
C TYR A 536 -22.86 -16.98 -6.62
N ALA A 537 -24.09 -17.41 -6.86
CA ALA A 537 -24.38 -18.50 -7.80
C ALA A 537 -24.02 -18.09 -9.25
N HIS A 538 -24.38 -16.89 -9.67
CA HIS A 538 -23.96 -16.36 -10.97
C HIS A 538 -22.43 -16.23 -11.09
N SER A 539 -21.74 -15.80 -10.01
CA SER A 539 -20.28 -15.74 -10.00
C SER A 539 -19.63 -17.13 -10.20
N ALA A 540 -20.18 -18.17 -9.57
CA ALA A 540 -19.70 -19.54 -9.75
C ALA A 540 -19.98 -20.06 -11.16
N LEU A 541 -21.19 -19.85 -11.71
CA LEU A 541 -21.56 -20.25 -13.06
C LEU A 541 -20.74 -19.51 -14.14
N ALA A 542 -20.41 -18.25 -13.90
CA ALA A 542 -19.52 -17.48 -14.77
C ALA A 542 -18.15 -18.16 -14.96
N VAL A 543 -17.57 -18.71 -13.89
CA VAL A 543 -16.30 -19.45 -13.93
C VAL A 543 -16.45 -20.73 -14.75
N VAL A 544 -17.57 -21.45 -14.56
CA VAL A 544 -17.84 -22.75 -15.22
C VAL A 544 -18.12 -22.59 -16.71
N ASP A 545 -18.98 -21.63 -17.07
CA ASP A 545 -19.45 -21.48 -18.45
C ASP A 545 -18.42 -20.81 -19.37
N GLY A 546 -17.64 -19.90 -18.84
CA GLY A 546 -16.65 -19.18 -19.64
C GLY A 546 -17.25 -18.40 -20.82
N GLY A 547 -16.41 -18.00 -21.76
CA GLY A 547 -16.86 -17.39 -23.03
C GLY A 547 -17.81 -16.19 -22.85
N ASP A 548 -18.75 -16.05 -23.78
CA ASP A 548 -19.75 -14.97 -23.75
C ASP A 548 -20.79 -15.14 -22.62
N ARG A 549 -21.03 -16.38 -22.18
CA ARG A 549 -21.94 -16.66 -21.06
C ARG A 549 -21.41 -16.14 -19.73
N LEU A 550 -20.08 -16.05 -19.58
CA LEU A 550 -19.45 -15.47 -18.40
C LEU A 550 -19.95 -14.03 -18.16
N ILE A 551 -19.96 -13.20 -19.21
CA ILE A 551 -20.43 -11.81 -19.12
C ILE A 551 -21.93 -11.78 -18.74
N ALA A 552 -22.74 -12.62 -19.40
CA ALA A 552 -24.18 -12.70 -19.11
C ALA A 552 -24.46 -13.06 -17.64
N HIS A 553 -23.69 -13.99 -17.07
CA HIS A 553 -23.80 -14.32 -15.63
C HIS A 553 -23.35 -13.16 -14.76
N LEU A 554 -22.25 -12.48 -15.07
CA LEU A 554 -21.79 -11.33 -14.30
C LEU A 554 -22.78 -10.17 -14.35
N ASP A 555 -23.34 -9.87 -15.54
CA ASP A 555 -24.38 -8.85 -15.70
C ASP A 555 -25.65 -9.18 -14.91
N ALA A 556 -26.10 -10.44 -14.93
CA ALA A 556 -27.25 -10.90 -14.19
C ALA A 556 -27.05 -10.80 -12.66
N GLY A 557 -25.85 -11.16 -12.18
CA GLY A 557 -25.52 -11.02 -10.77
C GLY A 557 -25.39 -9.57 -10.32
N LEU A 558 -24.79 -8.70 -11.16
CA LEU A 558 -24.69 -7.26 -10.89
C LEU A 558 -26.07 -6.58 -10.84
N ALA A 559 -27.00 -7.00 -11.67
CA ALA A 559 -28.35 -6.43 -11.75
C ALA A 559 -29.20 -6.65 -10.49
N VAL A 560 -28.91 -7.68 -9.70
CA VAL A 560 -29.66 -7.99 -8.45
C VAL A 560 -29.04 -7.40 -7.20
N LEU A 561 -27.77 -6.99 -7.23
CA LEU A 561 -27.05 -6.43 -6.08
C LEU A 561 -27.48 -4.98 -5.83
N GLY A 562 -27.85 -4.67 -4.59
CA GLY A 562 -28.13 -3.31 -4.11
C GLY A 562 -26.86 -2.50 -3.80
N ASP A 563 -27.05 -1.28 -3.28
CA ASP A 563 -25.97 -0.42 -2.78
C ASP A 563 -25.69 -0.65 -1.29
N ASP A 564 -26.27 -1.72 -0.71
CA ASP A 564 -26.05 -2.07 0.67
C ASP A 564 -24.62 -2.57 0.90
N PRO A 565 -24.08 -2.38 2.10
CA PRO A 565 -22.69 -2.71 2.40
C PRO A 565 -22.35 -4.20 2.21
N GLU A 566 -23.30 -5.11 2.43
CA GLU A 566 -23.08 -6.56 2.29
C GLU A 566 -22.92 -6.96 0.81
N SER A 567 -23.65 -6.29 -0.09
CA SER A 567 -23.58 -6.50 -1.55
C SER A 567 -22.34 -5.89 -2.19
N LEU A 568 -21.71 -4.90 -1.56
CA LEU A 568 -20.66 -4.08 -2.16
C LEU A 568 -19.40 -4.88 -2.51
N ASP A 569 -18.91 -5.76 -1.62
CA ASP A 569 -17.74 -6.61 -1.89
C ASP A 569 -17.95 -7.51 -3.10
N GLN A 570 -19.14 -8.14 -3.19
CA GLN A 570 -19.49 -8.99 -4.30
C GLN A 570 -19.68 -8.21 -5.60
N ARG A 571 -20.24 -7.02 -5.53
CA ARG A 571 -20.38 -6.11 -6.68
C ARG A 571 -19.03 -5.76 -7.27
N LEU A 572 -18.07 -5.32 -6.44
CA LEU A 572 -16.72 -4.98 -6.88
C LEU A 572 -15.99 -6.19 -7.50
N LEU A 573 -16.14 -7.38 -6.90
CA LEU A 573 -15.59 -8.61 -7.45
C LEU A 573 -16.15 -8.91 -8.84
N MET A 574 -17.49 -8.90 -8.99
CA MET A 574 -18.13 -9.23 -10.26
C MET A 574 -17.87 -8.18 -11.33
N ALA A 575 -17.89 -6.90 -11.00
CA ALA A 575 -17.58 -5.82 -11.91
C ALA A 575 -16.10 -5.86 -12.37
N GLY A 576 -15.16 -6.14 -11.45
CA GLY A 576 -13.75 -6.35 -11.79
C GLY A 576 -13.53 -7.54 -12.71
N ASN A 577 -14.19 -8.68 -12.46
CA ASN A 577 -14.14 -9.85 -13.33
C ASN A 577 -14.77 -9.58 -14.70
N ARG A 578 -15.85 -8.78 -14.75
CA ARG A 578 -16.48 -8.35 -15.99
C ARG A 578 -15.52 -7.49 -16.82
N ALA A 579 -14.90 -6.50 -16.21
CA ALA A 579 -13.91 -5.64 -16.88
C ALA A 579 -12.73 -6.47 -17.41
N ALA A 580 -12.18 -7.40 -16.61
CA ALA A 580 -11.12 -8.30 -17.03
C ALA A 580 -11.56 -9.16 -18.24
N ARG A 581 -12.80 -9.64 -18.24
CA ARG A 581 -13.32 -10.43 -19.36
C ARG A 581 -13.54 -9.62 -20.63
N LEU A 582 -14.04 -8.40 -20.52
CA LEU A 582 -14.13 -7.47 -21.66
C LEU A 582 -12.74 -7.26 -22.28
N GLY A 583 -11.71 -7.10 -21.44
CA GLY A 583 -10.31 -7.02 -21.89
C GLY A 583 -9.86 -8.25 -22.66
N ALA A 584 -10.11 -9.45 -22.13
CA ALA A 584 -9.75 -10.72 -22.78
C ALA A 584 -10.53 -10.96 -24.11
N LEU A 585 -11.65 -10.29 -24.31
CA LEU A 585 -12.39 -10.29 -25.57
C LEU A 585 -11.92 -9.21 -26.57
N GLY A 586 -11.00 -8.34 -26.15
CA GLY A 586 -10.55 -7.19 -26.93
C GLY A 586 -11.65 -6.14 -27.11
N SER A 587 -12.56 -6.01 -26.13
CA SER A 587 -13.62 -5.00 -26.16
C SER A 587 -13.03 -3.60 -25.97
N PRO A 588 -13.44 -2.59 -26.73
CA PRO A 588 -13.04 -1.21 -26.50
C PRO A 588 -13.56 -0.64 -25.16
N ASP A 589 -14.57 -1.27 -24.56
CA ASP A 589 -15.18 -0.82 -23.32
C ASP A 589 -14.41 -1.32 -22.07
N ALA A 590 -13.39 -2.16 -22.24
CA ALA A 590 -12.68 -2.79 -21.12
C ALA A 590 -12.02 -1.76 -20.20
N GLU A 591 -11.36 -0.76 -20.78
CA GLU A 591 -10.65 0.28 -20.00
C GLU A 591 -11.64 1.12 -19.20
N ALA A 592 -12.74 1.58 -19.82
CA ALA A 592 -13.80 2.32 -19.14
C ALA A 592 -14.44 1.51 -17.99
N ALA A 593 -14.62 0.19 -18.20
CA ALA A 593 -15.16 -0.70 -17.17
C ALA A 593 -14.19 -0.84 -15.98
N PHE A 594 -12.88 -0.90 -16.19
CA PHE A 594 -11.90 -0.89 -15.11
C PHE A 594 -11.91 0.43 -14.33
N ASP A 595 -11.97 1.57 -15.03
CA ASP A 595 -12.02 2.89 -14.42
C ASP A 595 -13.26 3.06 -13.53
N GLU A 596 -14.42 2.61 -14.00
CA GLU A 596 -15.69 2.65 -13.23
C GLU A 596 -15.57 1.83 -11.92
N VAL A 597 -15.01 0.63 -12.01
CA VAL A 597 -14.82 -0.24 -10.84
C VAL A 597 -13.79 0.34 -9.87
N LEU A 598 -12.71 0.93 -10.36
CA LEU A 598 -11.68 1.58 -9.53
C LEU A 598 -12.27 2.78 -8.78
N VAL A 599 -13.05 3.63 -9.47
CA VAL A 599 -13.75 4.76 -8.83
C VAL A 599 -14.66 4.28 -7.70
N ALA A 600 -15.39 3.18 -7.91
CA ALA A 600 -16.26 2.61 -6.89
C ALA A 600 -15.45 2.02 -5.72
N ALA A 601 -14.35 1.30 -5.99
CA ALA A 601 -13.49 0.69 -4.99
C ALA A 601 -12.77 1.74 -4.12
N GLU A 602 -12.25 2.81 -4.72
CA GLU A 602 -11.57 3.90 -4.02
C GLU A 602 -12.50 4.64 -3.05
N ARG A 603 -13.76 4.85 -3.42
CA ARG A 603 -14.75 5.49 -2.54
C ARG A 603 -15.02 4.71 -1.26
N VAL A 604 -14.81 3.41 -1.30
CA VAL A 604 -15.14 2.50 -0.20
C VAL A 604 -13.88 2.02 0.52
N GLY A 605 -12.70 2.11 -0.11
CA GLY A 605 -11.43 1.68 0.48
C GLY A 605 -11.40 0.19 0.79
N THR A 606 -11.81 -0.66 -0.17
CA THR A 606 -11.87 -2.11 0.05
C THR A 606 -10.53 -2.78 -0.28
N TYR A 607 -10.25 -3.95 0.35
CA TYR A 607 -9.14 -4.82 -0.05
C TYR A 607 -9.28 -5.30 -1.52
N ARG A 608 -10.46 -5.19 -2.11
CA ARG A 608 -10.73 -5.45 -3.52
C ARG A 608 -10.06 -4.46 -4.46
N THR A 609 -9.73 -3.26 -4.00
CA THR A 609 -8.99 -2.27 -4.80
C THR A 609 -7.70 -2.88 -5.36
N SER A 610 -6.93 -3.59 -4.52
CA SER A 610 -5.74 -4.32 -4.99
C SER A 610 -6.06 -5.39 -6.03
N THR A 611 -7.18 -6.11 -5.90
CA THR A 611 -7.61 -7.10 -6.89
C THR A 611 -7.98 -6.45 -8.22
N VAL A 612 -8.69 -5.31 -8.21
CA VAL A 612 -9.06 -4.58 -9.43
C VAL A 612 -7.80 -4.04 -10.13
N HIS A 613 -6.87 -3.44 -9.38
CA HIS A 613 -5.57 -3.02 -9.92
C HIS A 613 -4.79 -4.19 -10.53
N ALA A 614 -4.80 -5.36 -9.89
CA ALA A 614 -4.14 -6.55 -10.40
C ALA A 614 -4.76 -7.02 -11.73
N HIS A 615 -6.09 -7.01 -11.87
CA HIS A 615 -6.79 -7.34 -13.11
C HIS A 615 -6.52 -6.31 -14.20
N ALA A 616 -6.57 -5.01 -13.89
CA ALA A 616 -6.24 -3.95 -14.83
C ALA A 616 -4.79 -4.07 -15.32
N ALA A 617 -3.84 -4.35 -14.41
CA ALA A 617 -2.44 -4.59 -14.76
C ALA A 617 -2.29 -5.78 -15.71
N GLY A 618 -3.02 -6.88 -15.48
CA GLY A 618 -3.04 -8.05 -16.36
C GLY A 618 -3.53 -7.71 -17.77
N PHE A 619 -4.66 -7.02 -17.87
CA PHE A 619 -5.21 -6.57 -19.15
C PHE A 619 -4.23 -5.66 -19.92
N LEU A 620 -3.67 -4.65 -19.25
CA LEU A 620 -2.71 -3.72 -19.86
C LEU A 620 -1.40 -4.40 -20.27
N PHE A 621 -0.96 -5.40 -19.51
CA PHE A 621 0.20 -6.22 -19.83
C PHE A 621 0.00 -6.96 -21.15
N GLU A 622 -1.14 -7.62 -21.33
CA GLU A 622 -1.51 -8.33 -22.56
C GLU A 622 -1.63 -7.38 -23.76
N CYS A 623 -2.14 -6.17 -23.54
CA CYS A 623 -2.19 -5.11 -24.55
C CYS A 623 -0.82 -4.51 -24.90
N GLY A 624 0.26 -4.93 -24.24
CA GLY A 624 1.60 -4.37 -24.43
C GLY A 624 1.81 -2.97 -23.84
N ARG A 625 0.87 -2.48 -23.04
CA ARG A 625 0.93 -1.20 -22.32
C ARG A 625 1.63 -1.38 -20.97
N TRP A 626 2.90 -1.78 -21.01
CA TRP A 626 3.63 -2.23 -19.84
C TRP A 626 3.87 -1.14 -18.78
N ASP A 627 4.04 0.13 -19.20
CA ASP A 627 4.19 1.22 -18.25
C ASP A 627 2.90 1.43 -17.44
N ASP A 628 1.74 1.34 -18.09
CA ASP A 628 0.44 1.46 -17.44
C ASP A 628 0.17 0.24 -16.52
N ALA A 629 0.55 -0.97 -16.95
CA ALA A 629 0.47 -2.17 -16.11
C ALA A 629 1.32 -2.05 -14.83
N LEU A 630 2.59 -1.59 -14.96
CA LEU A 630 3.48 -1.36 -13.83
C LEU A 630 2.94 -0.29 -12.88
N MET A 631 2.25 0.69 -13.42
CA MET A 631 1.57 1.73 -12.69
C MET A 631 0.49 1.16 -11.76
N HIS A 632 -0.43 0.34 -12.30
CA HIS A 632 -1.47 -0.29 -11.49
C HIS A 632 -0.88 -1.18 -10.38
N ILE A 633 0.20 -1.90 -10.67
CA ILE A 633 0.91 -2.68 -9.64
C ILE A 633 1.52 -1.77 -8.55
N ALA A 634 2.01 -0.59 -8.92
CA ALA A 634 2.59 0.37 -7.98
C ALA A 634 1.54 1.04 -7.07
N GLN A 635 0.27 1.06 -7.48
CA GLN A 635 -0.85 1.55 -6.67
C GLN A 635 -1.33 0.55 -5.61
N MET A 636 -0.92 -0.72 -5.72
CA MET A 636 -1.30 -1.73 -4.74
C MET A 636 -0.53 -1.54 -3.44
N ASP A 637 -1.18 -1.85 -2.33
CA ASP A 637 -0.55 -1.87 -1.01
C ASP A 637 0.64 -2.86 -0.99
N ALA A 638 1.72 -2.46 -0.33
CA ALA A 638 2.90 -3.31 -0.16
C ALA A 638 2.59 -4.62 0.59
N SER A 639 1.63 -4.61 1.52
CA SER A 639 1.16 -5.81 2.21
C SER A 639 0.42 -6.76 1.27
N ALA A 640 -0.43 -6.21 0.39
CA ALA A 640 -1.14 -6.99 -0.63
C ALA A 640 -0.16 -7.65 -1.60
N LEU A 641 0.88 -6.94 -2.05
CA LEU A 641 1.91 -7.50 -2.93
C LEU A 641 2.71 -8.64 -2.30
N ARG A 642 2.85 -8.66 -0.96
CA ARG A 642 3.47 -9.80 -0.24
C ARG A 642 2.56 -11.01 -0.11
N HIS A 643 1.25 -10.84 -0.35
CA HIS A 643 0.30 -11.95 -0.25
C HIS A 643 0.50 -12.96 -1.39
N PRO A 644 0.51 -14.29 -1.12
CA PRO A 644 0.74 -15.31 -2.15
C PRO A 644 -0.20 -15.24 -3.35
N ALA A 645 -1.44 -14.77 -3.15
CA ALA A 645 -2.42 -14.59 -4.22
C ALA A 645 -1.95 -13.61 -5.32
N PHE A 646 -1.08 -12.66 -5.00
CA PHE A 646 -0.54 -11.67 -5.93
C PHE A 646 0.91 -11.93 -6.35
N GLY A 647 1.50 -13.06 -5.95
CA GLY A 647 2.88 -13.44 -6.32
C GLY A 647 3.14 -13.41 -7.84
N TYR A 648 2.11 -13.70 -8.67
CA TYR A 648 2.20 -13.64 -10.12
C TYR A 648 2.51 -12.23 -10.67
N LEU A 649 2.21 -11.17 -9.92
CA LEU A 649 2.54 -9.79 -10.33
C LEU A 649 4.04 -9.51 -10.28
N HIS A 650 4.76 -10.14 -9.36
CA HIS A 650 6.23 -10.12 -9.38
C HIS A 650 6.77 -10.84 -10.62
N GLY A 651 6.14 -11.94 -11.02
CA GLY A 651 6.42 -12.61 -12.29
C GLY A 651 6.19 -11.71 -13.50
N MET A 652 5.05 -11.01 -13.55
CA MET A 652 4.73 -10.04 -14.60
C MET A 652 5.78 -8.92 -14.70
N ARG A 653 6.17 -8.32 -13.56
CA ARG A 653 7.24 -7.32 -13.50
C ARG A 653 8.57 -7.88 -14.01
N ALA A 654 8.91 -9.11 -13.64
CA ALA A 654 10.11 -9.77 -14.11
C ALA A 654 10.08 -10.03 -15.62
N VAL A 655 8.93 -10.48 -16.17
CA VAL A 655 8.74 -10.67 -17.62
C VAL A 655 8.97 -9.36 -18.38
N ILE A 656 8.35 -8.27 -17.92
CA ILE A 656 8.53 -6.94 -18.53
C ILE A 656 10.02 -6.53 -18.51
N ALA A 657 10.70 -6.69 -17.37
CA ALA A 657 12.11 -6.34 -17.23
C ALA A 657 13.01 -7.18 -18.17
N TYR A 658 12.83 -8.51 -18.22
CA TYR A 658 13.60 -9.36 -19.13
C TYR A 658 13.36 -9.03 -20.60
N ARG A 659 12.10 -8.78 -20.99
CA ARG A 659 11.77 -8.41 -22.36
C ARG A 659 12.31 -7.03 -22.75
N ARG A 660 12.41 -6.10 -21.80
CA ARG A 660 13.11 -4.80 -21.98
C ARG A 660 14.63 -4.93 -22.02
N GLY A 661 15.16 -6.09 -21.65
CA GLY A 661 16.61 -6.33 -21.58
C GLY A 661 17.27 -5.79 -20.31
N GLU A 662 16.53 -5.76 -19.21
CA GLU A 662 16.90 -5.32 -17.87
C GLU A 662 16.99 -6.51 -16.90
N PRO A 663 17.97 -7.41 -17.05
CA PRO A 663 18.00 -8.69 -16.32
C PRO A 663 18.17 -8.52 -14.80
N GLU A 664 18.89 -7.50 -14.35
CA GLU A 664 19.06 -7.21 -12.91
C GLU A 664 17.73 -6.86 -12.23
N GLU A 665 16.89 -6.07 -12.91
CA GLU A 665 15.55 -5.75 -12.45
C GLU A 665 14.66 -7.00 -12.42
N GLY A 666 14.73 -7.82 -13.48
CA GLY A 666 14.04 -9.11 -13.53
C GLY A 666 14.41 -10.03 -12.36
N ASN A 667 15.71 -10.17 -12.06
CA ASN A 667 16.19 -10.95 -10.93
C ASN A 667 15.70 -10.40 -9.58
N ARG A 668 15.63 -9.06 -9.42
CA ARG A 668 15.10 -8.42 -8.21
C ARG A 668 13.65 -8.80 -7.97
N HIS A 669 12.82 -8.80 -9.00
CA HIS A 669 11.41 -9.19 -8.91
C HIS A 669 11.22 -10.67 -8.63
N LEU A 670 12.04 -11.55 -9.21
CA LEU A 670 12.02 -12.99 -8.89
C LEU A 670 12.37 -13.24 -7.42
N ARG A 671 13.41 -12.56 -6.89
CA ARG A 671 13.75 -12.63 -5.45
C ARG A 671 12.61 -12.15 -4.56
N ALA A 672 11.92 -11.06 -4.94
CA ALA A 672 10.75 -10.56 -4.22
C ALA A 672 9.58 -11.57 -4.23
N ALA A 673 9.50 -12.43 -5.24
CA ALA A 673 8.55 -13.55 -5.30
C ALA A 673 9.03 -14.79 -4.50
N GLY A 674 10.14 -14.70 -3.76
CA GLY A 674 10.70 -15.83 -3.01
C GLY A 674 11.49 -16.84 -3.87
N ILE A 675 11.83 -16.47 -5.11
CA ILE A 675 12.60 -17.36 -6.02
C ILE A 675 14.07 -16.96 -5.94
N PRO A 676 14.96 -17.84 -5.45
CA PRO A 676 16.39 -17.56 -5.34
C PRO A 676 17.08 -17.50 -6.70
N ASP A 677 18.26 -16.89 -6.73
CA ASP A 677 19.12 -16.82 -7.93
C ASP A 677 19.75 -18.16 -8.32
N ALA A 678 19.58 -19.20 -7.49
CA ALA A 678 20.18 -20.53 -7.68
C ALA A 678 19.51 -21.33 -8.81
N ASP A 679 20.27 -22.24 -9.41
CA ASP A 679 19.84 -23.10 -10.53
C ASP A 679 18.84 -24.21 -10.15
N GLU A 680 18.41 -24.29 -8.88
CA GLU A 680 17.40 -25.23 -8.45
C GLU A 680 16.02 -24.85 -8.99
N LEU A 681 15.36 -25.82 -9.63
CA LEU A 681 14.00 -25.66 -10.11
C LEU A 681 13.05 -25.50 -8.91
N PRO A 682 12.49 -24.32 -8.66
CA PRO A 682 11.46 -24.19 -7.63
C PRO A 682 10.25 -25.07 -8.00
N ALA A 683 9.46 -25.52 -7.04
CA ALA A 683 8.16 -26.14 -7.31
C ALA A 683 7.31 -25.22 -8.19
N ALA A 684 6.31 -25.73 -8.93
CA ALA A 684 5.54 -24.98 -9.91
C ALA A 684 5.21 -23.55 -9.43
N ALA A 685 5.72 -22.56 -10.17
CA ALA A 685 5.72 -21.16 -9.67
C ALA A 685 4.50 -20.35 -10.08
N GLY A 686 3.71 -20.82 -11.05
CA GLY A 686 2.52 -20.10 -11.55
C GLY A 686 2.78 -19.27 -12.81
N PRO A 687 1.75 -18.55 -13.38
CA PRO A 687 1.77 -18.08 -14.76
C PRO A 687 3.00 -17.28 -15.14
N HIS A 688 3.07 -16.02 -14.83
CA HIS A 688 4.18 -15.16 -15.25
C HIS A 688 5.53 -15.49 -14.60
N LEU A 689 5.54 -16.27 -13.50
CA LEU A 689 6.79 -16.69 -12.87
C LEU A 689 7.52 -17.76 -13.70
N ASP A 690 6.80 -18.74 -14.26
CA ASP A 690 7.38 -19.75 -15.17
C ASP A 690 7.90 -19.09 -16.45
N GLU A 691 7.19 -18.10 -16.98
CA GLU A 691 7.63 -17.31 -18.14
C GLU A 691 8.89 -16.50 -17.82
N ALA A 692 8.94 -15.83 -16.66
CA ALA A 692 10.10 -15.05 -16.23
C ALA A 692 11.35 -15.93 -16.06
N LEU A 693 11.19 -17.13 -15.48
CA LEU A 693 12.26 -18.12 -15.32
C LEU A 693 12.76 -18.61 -16.68
N ALA A 694 11.84 -18.86 -17.61
CA ALA A 694 12.21 -19.27 -18.96
C ALA A 694 12.96 -18.15 -19.71
N LEU A 695 12.51 -16.88 -19.60
CA LEU A 695 13.19 -15.73 -20.18
C LEU A 695 14.56 -15.49 -19.55
N ARG A 696 14.70 -15.65 -18.22
CA ARG A 696 16.00 -15.61 -17.52
C ARG A 696 16.97 -16.61 -18.12
N ALA A 697 16.54 -17.87 -18.21
CA ALA A 697 17.37 -18.96 -18.74
C ALA A 697 17.70 -18.74 -20.23
N GLU A 698 16.73 -18.35 -21.05
CA GLU A 698 16.93 -18.12 -22.50
C GLU A 698 17.85 -16.92 -22.76
N SER A 699 17.72 -15.84 -21.97
CA SER A 699 18.62 -14.67 -22.07
C SER A 699 20.07 -14.97 -21.70
N ALA A 700 20.28 -15.95 -20.83
CA ALA A 700 21.61 -16.48 -20.46
C ALA A 700 22.13 -17.55 -21.41
N GLY A 701 21.38 -17.92 -22.47
CA GLY A 701 21.73 -18.97 -23.42
C GLY A 701 21.39 -20.40 -22.99
N GLY A 702 20.73 -20.57 -21.84
CA GLY A 702 20.31 -21.85 -21.26
C GLY A 702 19.02 -22.41 -21.89
N HIS A 703 18.96 -22.63 -23.18
CA HIS A 703 17.73 -23.00 -23.91
C HIS A 703 17.08 -24.30 -23.42
N ARG A 704 17.87 -25.29 -22.96
CA ARG A 704 17.32 -26.54 -22.38
C ARG A 704 16.60 -26.26 -21.05
N GLN A 705 17.18 -25.41 -20.21
CA GLN A 705 16.55 -25.02 -18.94
C GLN A 705 15.29 -24.19 -19.19
N ALA A 706 15.33 -23.28 -20.16
CA ALA A 706 14.15 -22.52 -20.58
C ALA A 706 13.01 -23.43 -21.06
N LEU A 707 13.35 -24.49 -21.82
CA LEU A 707 12.37 -25.49 -22.27
C LEU A 707 11.70 -26.19 -21.08
N LEU A 708 12.46 -26.56 -20.03
CA LEU A 708 11.91 -27.20 -18.83
C LEU A 708 10.91 -26.29 -18.10
N PHE A 709 11.22 -25.01 -17.96
CA PHE A 709 10.29 -24.05 -17.34
C PHE A 709 9.01 -23.89 -18.16
N ARG A 710 9.10 -23.78 -19.49
CA ARG A 710 7.93 -23.68 -20.36
C ARG A 710 7.12 -24.98 -20.42
N ALA A 711 7.77 -26.15 -20.34
CA ALA A 711 7.11 -27.45 -20.36
C ALA A 711 6.17 -27.69 -19.14
N ARG A 712 6.33 -26.95 -18.05
CA ARG A 712 5.38 -26.94 -16.90
C ARG A 712 3.94 -26.63 -17.30
N TYR A 713 3.73 -25.97 -18.44
CA TYR A 713 2.40 -25.80 -19.00
C TYR A 713 1.69 -27.14 -19.22
N LEU A 714 2.41 -28.19 -19.58
CA LEU A 714 1.87 -29.53 -19.82
C LEU A 714 1.42 -30.24 -18.54
N ASP A 715 1.99 -29.86 -17.38
CA ASP A 715 1.67 -30.44 -16.07
C ASP A 715 0.43 -29.77 -15.45
N LEU A 716 -0.10 -28.70 -16.03
CA LEU A 716 -1.30 -28.04 -15.52
C LEU A 716 -2.53 -28.95 -15.66
N PRO A 717 -3.40 -28.99 -14.64
CA PRO A 717 -4.66 -29.69 -14.74
C PRO A 717 -5.53 -29.12 -15.88
N ALA A 718 -6.26 -29.98 -16.56
CA ALA A 718 -7.24 -29.55 -17.56
C ALA A 718 -8.32 -28.65 -16.93
N GLY A 719 -8.87 -27.71 -17.70
CA GLY A 719 -9.87 -26.76 -17.24
C GLY A 719 -9.32 -25.35 -17.05
N VAL A 720 -9.94 -24.55 -16.18
CA VAL A 720 -9.73 -23.09 -16.05
C VAL A 720 -8.26 -22.66 -15.99
N GLN A 721 -7.42 -23.42 -15.31
CA GLN A 721 -6.00 -23.08 -15.16
C GLN A 721 -5.22 -23.22 -16.46
N ARG A 722 -5.43 -24.30 -17.22
CA ARG A 722 -4.77 -24.55 -18.52
C ARG A 722 -5.35 -23.67 -19.61
N ASP A 723 -6.67 -23.49 -19.60
CA ASP A 723 -7.40 -22.74 -20.62
C ASP A 723 -6.99 -21.26 -20.63
N GLY A 724 -6.72 -20.68 -19.45
CA GLY A 724 -6.24 -19.31 -19.32
C GLY A 724 -4.77 -19.10 -19.71
N ARG A 725 -4.01 -20.18 -20.02
CA ARG A 725 -2.57 -20.12 -20.33
C ARG A 725 -2.24 -20.66 -21.74
N CYS A 726 -3.20 -20.73 -22.66
CA CYS A 726 -2.96 -21.28 -24.01
C CYS A 726 -1.84 -20.57 -24.78
N ALA A 727 -1.59 -19.30 -24.50
CA ALA A 727 -0.51 -18.54 -25.12
C ALA A 727 0.90 -19.07 -24.76
N ASP A 728 1.06 -19.75 -23.62
CA ASP A 728 2.34 -20.33 -23.17
C ASP A 728 2.81 -21.47 -24.11
N ALA A 729 1.88 -22.11 -24.81
CA ALA A 729 2.20 -23.16 -25.78
C ALA A 729 2.99 -22.66 -26.99
N LEU A 730 2.78 -21.42 -27.44
CA LEU A 730 3.46 -20.86 -28.62
C LEU A 730 4.98 -20.77 -28.43
N PRO A 731 5.53 -20.12 -27.38
CA PRO A 731 6.97 -20.10 -27.14
C PRO A 731 7.52 -21.48 -26.76
N LEU A 732 6.72 -22.36 -26.17
CA LEU A 732 7.10 -23.76 -25.90
C LEU A 732 7.34 -24.52 -27.22
N ILE A 733 6.41 -24.44 -28.17
CA ILE A 733 6.55 -25.07 -29.48
C ILE A 733 7.78 -24.54 -30.21
N ARG A 734 7.98 -23.21 -30.22
CA ARG A 734 9.16 -22.60 -30.84
C ARG A 734 10.46 -23.16 -30.27
N LEU A 735 10.59 -23.18 -28.94
CA LEU A 735 11.82 -23.61 -28.27
C LEU A 735 12.06 -25.12 -28.42
N ALA A 736 10.99 -25.92 -28.35
CA ALA A 736 11.07 -27.37 -28.56
C ALA A 736 11.55 -27.70 -29.99
N ARG A 737 11.07 -26.99 -31.00
CA ARG A 737 11.53 -27.18 -32.40
C ARG A 737 13.00 -26.75 -32.58
N VAL A 738 13.42 -25.65 -31.96
CA VAL A 738 14.83 -25.20 -32.00
C VAL A 738 15.77 -26.25 -31.40
N LEU A 739 15.30 -26.99 -30.39
CA LEU A 739 16.10 -28.02 -29.72
C LEU A 739 15.89 -29.44 -30.26
N GLY A 740 15.05 -29.62 -31.31
CA GLY A 740 14.72 -30.93 -31.88
C GLY A 740 13.85 -31.80 -30.94
N ALA A 741 13.12 -31.20 -30.01
CA ALA A 741 12.23 -31.89 -29.06
C ALA A 741 10.78 -31.95 -29.63
N ASP A 742 10.57 -32.55 -30.79
CA ASP A 742 9.30 -32.52 -31.54
C ASP A 742 8.14 -33.19 -30.78
N GLU A 743 8.43 -34.10 -29.87
CA GLU A 743 7.40 -34.73 -29.01
C GLU A 743 6.79 -33.70 -28.06
N ILE A 744 7.62 -32.83 -27.44
CA ILE A 744 7.15 -31.75 -26.57
C ILE A 744 6.35 -30.72 -27.35
N ALA A 745 6.79 -30.38 -28.56
CA ALA A 745 6.05 -29.47 -29.45
C ALA A 745 4.66 -30.00 -29.79
N ARG A 746 4.57 -31.28 -30.15
CA ARG A 746 3.26 -31.95 -30.47
C ARG A 746 2.39 -32.05 -29.21
N ALA A 747 2.97 -32.38 -28.05
CA ALA A 747 2.23 -32.44 -26.80
C ALA A 747 1.65 -31.08 -26.40
N ALA A 748 2.39 -29.98 -26.65
CA ALA A 748 1.90 -28.61 -26.39
C ALA A 748 0.69 -28.28 -27.28
N GLY A 749 0.74 -28.55 -28.57
CA GLY A 749 -0.41 -28.36 -29.47
C GLY A 749 -1.62 -29.19 -29.09
N ALA A 750 -1.42 -30.49 -28.79
CA ALA A 750 -2.49 -31.38 -28.34
C ALA A 750 -3.13 -30.92 -27.02
N ALA A 751 -2.34 -30.35 -26.10
CA ALA A 751 -2.83 -29.82 -24.83
C ALA A 751 -3.76 -28.62 -25.04
N VAL A 752 -3.45 -27.72 -25.98
CA VAL A 752 -4.30 -26.56 -26.33
C VAL A 752 -5.57 -27.02 -27.05
N ASP A 753 -5.47 -27.97 -27.97
CA ASP A 753 -6.63 -28.52 -28.69
C ASP A 753 -7.59 -29.25 -27.74
N ALA A 754 -7.05 -29.97 -26.74
CA ALA A 754 -7.85 -30.68 -25.74
C ALA A 754 -8.55 -29.69 -24.78
N ALA A 755 -7.93 -28.55 -24.48
CA ALA A 755 -8.47 -27.51 -23.60
C ALA A 755 -9.74 -26.87 -24.17
N ARG A 756 -9.88 -26.80 -25.51
CA ARG A 756 -11.02 -26.11 -26.18
C ARG A 756 -11.32 -24.75 -25.56
N PRO A 757 -10.32 -23.84 -25.53
CA PRO A 757 -10.42 -22.62 -24.76
C PRO A 757 -11.65 -21.79 -25.17
N PRO A 758 -12.45 -21.32 -24.21
CA PRO A 758 -13.65 -20.55 -24.49
C PRO A 758 -13.33 -19.09 -24.88
N SER A 759 -12.10 -18.63 -24.63
CA SER A 759 -11.67 -17.27 -24.93
C SER A 759 -11.24 -17.11 -26.39
N ARG A 760 -11.42 -15.90 -26.94
CA ARG A 760 -11.05 -15.58 -28.32
C ARG A 760 -9.55 -15.70 -28.56
N ASP A 761 -8.74 -15.21 -27.63
CA ASP A 761 -7.28 -15.33 -27.65
C ASP A 761 -6.82 -16.79 -27.59
N GLY A 762 -7.42 -17.61 -26.70
CA GLY A 762 -7.15 -19.04 -26.61
C GLY A 762 -7.48 -19.80 -27.90
N GLN A 763 -8.62 -19.50 -28.54
CA GLN A 763 -8.98 -20.07 -29.85
C GLN A 763 -7.97 -19.68 -30.92
N LEU A 764 -7.48 -18.42 -30.91
CA LEU A 764 -6.43 -17.99 -31.84
C LEU A 764 -5.10 -18.68 -31.54
N CYS A 765 -4.75 -18.92 -30.27
CA CYS A 765 -3.59 -19.71 -29.90
C CYS A 765 -3.66 -21.14 -30.41
N ALA A 766 -4.83 -21.80 -30.36
CA ALA A 766 -5.00 -23.13 -30.88
C ALA A 766 -4.76 -23.19 -32.43
N VAL A 767 -5.28 -22.20 -33.15
CA VAL A 767 -5.02 -22.09 -34.62
C VAL A 767 -3.54 -21.83 -34.87
N ALA A 768 -2.91 -20.94 -34.12
CA ALA A 768 -1.48 -20.62 -34.25
C ALA A 768 -0.58 -21.83 -33.94
N CYS A 769 -0.88 -22.59 -32.85
CA CYS A 769 -0.14 -23.81 -32.52
C CYS A 769 -0.18 -24.85 -33.68
N ARG A 770 -1.34 -25.09 -34.23
CA ARG A 770 -1.49 -25.98 -35.38
C ARG A 770 -0.71 -25.47 -36.58
N ALA A 771 -0.86 -24.21 -36.97
CA ALA A 771 -0.14 -23.61 -38.10
C ALA A 771 1.40 -23.65 -37.86
N MET A 772 1.88 -23.47 -36.64
CA MET A 772 3.30 -23.65 -36.30
C MET A 772 3.75 -25.10 -36.51
N LEU A 773 2.98 -26.09 -36.06
CA LEU A 773 3.31 -27.50 -36.19
C LEU A 773 3.28 -27.96 -37.64
N ASP A 774 2.31 -27.52 -38.43
CA ASP A 774 2.13 -27.86 -39.82
C ASP A 774 3.08 -27.09 -40.78
N GLY A 775 3.76 -26.04 -40.29
CA GLY A 775 4.62 -25.18 -41.09
C GLY A 775 3.83 -24.24 -42.01
N ASP A 776 2.57 -23.92 -41.67
CA ASP A 776 1.68 -23.04 -42.44
C ASP A 776 1.95 -21.56 -42.16
N ALA A 777 2.83 -20.95 -42.95
CA ALA A 777 3.17 -19.53 -42.85
C ALA A 777 1.97 -18.62 -43.14
N ALA A 778 1.09 -18.99 -44.08
CA ALA A 778 -0.08 -18.19 -44.45
C ALA A 778 -1.13 -18.19 -43.32
N GLY A 779 -1.37 -19.35 -42.72
CA GLY A 779 -2.22 -19.47 -41.53
C GLY A 779 -1.72 -18.65 -40.36
N LEU A 780 -0.40 -18.65 -40.09
CA LEU A 780 0.19 -17.81 -39.06
C LEU A 780 -0.01 -16.31 -39.31
N LEU A 781 0.17 -15.84 -40.54
CA LEU A 781 -0.04 -14.45 -40.90
C LEU A 781 -1.51 -14.03 -40.74
N ALA A 782 -2.45 -14.91 -41.10
CA ALA A 782 -3.88 -14.64 -40.89
C ALA A 782 -4.25 -14.54 -39.41
N VAL A 783 -3.65 -15.38 -38.54
CA VAL A 783 -3.83 -15.31 -37.09
C VAL A 783 -3.18 -14.07 -36.53
N ALA A 784 -2.00 -13.65 -37.01
CA ALA A 784 -1.31 -12.45 -36.58
C ALA A 784 -2.17 -11.18 -36.73
N GLU A 785 -2.88 -11.04 -37.83
CA GLU A 785 -3.83 -9.94 -38.08
C GLU A 785 -4.96 -9.95 -37.04
N ARG A 786 -5.47 -11.13 -36.70
CA ARG A 786 -6.55 -11.29 -35.73
C ARG A 786 -6.07 -10.99 -34.32
N PHE A 787 -4.82 -11.36 -33.94
CA PHE A 787 -4.22 -10.97 -32.68
C PHE A 787 -4.06 -9.45 -32.59
N LEU A 788 -3.58 -8.81 -33.67
CA LEU A 788 -3.42 -7.35 -33.66
C LEU A 788 -4.75 -6.62 -33.55
N ALA A 789 -5.77 -7.07 -34.27
CA ALA A 789 -7.13 -6.52 -34.22
C ALA A 789 -7.80 -6.76 -32.85
N GLY A 790 -7.39 -7.78 -32.09
CA GLY A 790 -7.85 -8.09 -30.75
C GLY A 790 -7.09 -7.34 -29.65
N GLY A 791 -6.09 -6.51 -29.99
CA GLY A 791 -5.32 -5.76 -29.01
C GLY A 791 -4.12 -6.52 -28.40
N TRP A 792 -3.66 -7.62 -29.00
CA TRP A 792 -2.52 -8.44 -28.54
C TRP A 792 -1.27 -8.27 -29.44
N PRO A 793 -0.58 -7.11 -29.38
CA PRO A 793 0.52 -6.79 -30.28
C PRO A 793 1.73 -7.71 -30.14
N LEU A 794 1.99 -8.21 -28.92
CA LEU A 794 3.13 -9.09 -28.66
C LEU A 794 2.92 -10.48 -29.29
N LEU A 795 1.72 -11.05 -29.18
CA LEU A 795 1.35 -12.31 -29.80
C LEU A 795 1.34 -12.19 -31.33
N SER A 796 0.82 -11.07 -31.85
CA SER A 796 0.88 -10.76 -33.29
C SER A 796 2.33 -10.71 -33.78
N ALA A 797 3.22 -10.01 -33.06
CA ALA A 797 4.64 -9.94 -33.43
C ALA A 797 5.30 -11.31 -33.41
N PHE A 798 5.01 -12.12 -32.39
CA PHE A 798 5.58 -13.44 -32.22
C PHE A 798 5.19 -14.38 -33.37
N VAL A 799 3.89 -14.50 -33.70
CA VAL A 799 3.45 -15.40 -34.79
C VAL A 799 3.85 -14.88 -36.18
N THR A 800 3.97 -13.55 -36.35
CA THR A 800 4.52 -12.94 -37.57
C THR A 800 6.01 -13.31 -37.75
N GLU A 801 6.79 -13.32 -36.67
CA GLU A 801 8.18 -13.77 -36.70
C GLU A 801 8.29 -15.23 -37.07
N GLU A 802 7.45 -16.12 -36.47
CA GLU A 802 7.45 -17.55 -36.80
C GLU A 802 7.08 -17.80 -38.29
N ALA A 803 6.08 -17.08 -38.83
CA ALA A 803 5.76 -17.13 -40.25
C ALA A 803 6.95 -16.68 -41.11
N ALA A 804 7.62 -15.60 -40.74
CA ALA A 804 8.79 -15.10 -41.48
C ALA A 804 9.96 -16.09 -41.45
N VAL A 805 10.17 -16.84 -40.35
CA VAL A 805 11.20 -17.90 -40.26
C VAL A 805 10.86 -19.06 -41.23
N LEU A 806 9.57 -19.47 -41.29
CA LEU A 806 9.12 -20.52 -42.23
C LEU A 806 9.34 -20.09 -43.68
N LEU A 807 8.99 -18.86 -44.06
CA LEU A 807 9.21 -18.29 -45.36
C LEU A 807 10.70 -18.25 -45.72
N ALA A 808 11.55 -17.84 -44.82
CA ALA A 808 12.99 -17.84 -45.02
C ALA A 808 13.56 -19.25 -45.24
N GLY A 809 13.07 -20.22 -44.47
CA GLY A 809 13.41 -21.64 -44.64
C GLY A 809 12.93 -22.24 -45.96
N ALA A 810 11.82 -21.76 -46.52
CA ALA A 810 11.29 -22.12 -47.84
C ALA A 810 11.98 -21.37 -48.98
N GLY A 811 12.93 -20.45 -48.70
CA GLY A 811 13.68 -19.70 -49.71
C GLY A 811 13.03 -18.38 -50.15
N ASP A 812 11.84 -18.03 -49.65
CA ASP A 812 11.22 -16.73 -49.96
C ASP A 812 11.77 -15.64 -49.03
N VAL A 813 13.01 -15.22 -49.32
CA VAL A 813 13.76 -14.27 -48.52
C VAL A 813 13.11 -12.88 -48.51
N ASP A 814 12.46 -12.48 -49.58
CA ASP A 814 11.83 -11.15 -49.67
C ASP A 814 10.53 -11.07 -48.85
N ALA A 815 9.68 -12.08 -48.88
CA ALA A 815 8.54 -12.15 -47.99
C ALA A 815 8.98 -12.26 -46.52
N ALA A 816 9.96 -13.13 -46.28
CA ALA A 816 10.53 -13.25 -44.94
C ALA A 816 11.04 -11.91 -44.38
N ARG A 817 11.75 -11.11 -45.20
CA ARG A 817 12.22 -9.78 -44.84
C ARG A 817 11.07 -8.83 -44.51
N ARG A 818 10.03 -8.76 -45.33
CA ARG A 818 8.87 -7.89 -45.09
C ARG A 818 8.21 -8.19 -43.73
N HIS A 819 7.94 -9.48 -43.48
CA HIS A 819 7.27 -9.91 -42.27
C HIS A 819 8.17 -9.78 -41.01
N TYR A 820 9.46 -10.07 -41.15
CA TYR A 820 10.43 -9.79 -40.06
C TYR A 820 10.50 -8.31 -39.67
N LEU A 821 10.50 -7.40 -40.67
CA LEU A 821 10.47 -5.97 -40.38
C LEU A 821 9.18 -5.56 -39.64
N ARG A 822 8.03 -6.10 -40.10
CA ARG A 822 6.74 -5.86 -39.45
C ARG A 822 6.72 -6.37 -38.00
N ALA A 823 7.18 -7.58 -37.72
CA ALA A 823 7.31 -8.12 -36.37
C ALA A 823 8.24 -7.25 -35.54
N SER A 824 9.37 -6.81 -36.12
CA SER A 824 10.33 -5.93 -35.43
C SER A 824 9.74 -4.57 -35.04
N GLU A 825 8.88 -3.99 -35.89
CA GLU A 825 8.17 -2.74 -35.57
C GLU A 825 7.18 -2.93 -34.41
N GLN A 826 6.46 -4.05 -34.36
CA GLN A 826 5.54 -4.36 -33.26
C GLN A 826 6.30 -4.57 -31.94
N TYR A 827 7.40 -5.33 -31.95
CA TYR A 827 8.25 -5.49 -30.76
C TYR A 827 8.80 -4.14 -30.28
N ALA A 828 9.22 -3.28 -31.20
CA ALA A 828 9.74 -1.96 -30.86
C ALA A 828 8.66 -1.05 -30.22
N ARG A 829 7.41 -1.10 -30.68
CA ARG A 829 6.29 -0.34 -30.11
C ARG A 829 6.00 -0.75 -28.67
N VAL A 830 6.07 -2.04 -28.37
CA VAL A 830 5.84 -2.59 -27.03
C VAL A 830 7.06 -2.39 -26.13
N GLY A 831 8.25 -2.13 -26.69
CA GLY A 831 9.51 -2.03 -25.96
C GLY A 831 10.15 -3.38 -25.64
N ALA A 832 9.87 -4.42 -26.44
CA ALA A 832 10.40 -5.77 -26.28
C ALA A 832 11.81 -5.90 -26.91
N ASP A 833 12.78 -5.21 -26.33
CA ASP A 833 14.15 -5.12 -26.88
C ASP A 833 14.89 -6.46 -26.91
N TRP A 834 14.60 -7.35 -25.96
CA TRP A 834 15.16 -8.69 -25.95
C TRP A 834 14.61 -9.53 -27.11
N ASP A 835 13.28 -9.47 -27.36
CA ASP A 835 12.66 -10.16 -28.50
C ASP A 835 13.21 -9.65 -29.82
N LEU A 836 13.44 -8.34 -29.96
CA LEU A 836 14.11 -7.74 -31.12
C LEU A 836 15.50 -8.33 -31.38
N ARG A 837 16.33 -8.46 -30.31
CA ARG A 837 17.68 -9.04 -30.42
C ARG A 837 17.62 -10.53 -30.76
N ARG A 838 16.70 -11.27 -30.15
CA ARG A 838 16.46 -12.70 -30.42
C ARG A 838 16.04 -12.92 -31.87
N ALA A 839 15.03 -12.19 -32.33
CA ALA A 839 14.58 -12.25 -33.72
C ALA A 839 15.72 -11.91 -34.70
N ALA A 840 16.46 -10.82 -34.46
CA ALA A 840 17.59 -10.44 -35.32
C ALA A 840 18.64 -11.56 -35.43
N ALA A 841 18.92 -12.29 -34.32
CA ALA A 841 19.86 -13.43 -34.34
C ALA A 841 19.33 -14.58 -35.22
N ARG A 842 18.03 -14.87 -35.23
CA ARG A 842 17.40 -15.93 -36.05
C ARG A 842 17.44 -15.65 -37.56
N PHE A 843 17.44 -14.36 -37.96
CA PHE A 843 17.42 -13.99 -39.38
C PHE A 843 18.82 -13.76 -39.98
N ARG A 844 19.90 -13.72 -39.18
CA ARG A 844 21.29 -13.59 -39.64
C ARG A 844 21.69 -14.70 -40.66
N PRO A 845 21.37 -15.98 -40.41
CA PRO A 845 21.74 -17.06 -41.36
C PRO A 845 21.15 -16.87 -42.75
N TYR A 846 20.01 -16.18 -42.88
CA TYR A 846 19.32 -15.89 -44.14
C TYR A 846 19.75 -14.59 -44.80
N GLY A 847 20.80 -13.89 -44.24
CA GLY A 847 21.28 -12.62 -44.76
C GLY A 847 20.30 -11.44 -44.55
N ILE A 848 19.24 -11.64 -43.76
CA ILE A 848 18.27 -10.60 -43.48
C ILE A 848 18.76 -9.78 -42.28
N ARG A 849 18.97 -8.48 -42.51
CA ARG A 849 19.36 -7.53 -41.47
C ARG A 849 18.34 -6.41 -41.40
N ARG A 850 18.08 -5.93 -40.20
CA ARG A 850 17.35 -4.69 -39.96
C ARG A 850 18.26 -3.56 -40.46
N GLY A 851 17.85 -2.82 -41.46
CA GLY A 851 18.60 -1.63 -41.91
C GLY A 851 18.74 -0.65 -40.75
N THR A 852 19.78 0.21 -40.81
CA THR A 852 20.10 1.26 -39.86
C THR A 852 19.08 2.42 -39.82
N ARG A 853 17.85 2.24 -40.33
CA ARG A 853 16.79 3.17 -39.95
C ARG A 853 16.73 3.13 -38.44
N VAL A 854 17.16 4.24 -37.82
CA VAL A 854 16.88 4.57 -36.42
C VAL A 854 15.43 4.18 -36.22
N SER A 855 15.21 3.05 -35.48
CA SER A 855 13.94 2.85 -34.86
C SER A 855 13.64 4.17 -34.19
N PRO A 856 12.46 4.76 -34.32
CA PRO A 856 12.11 5.67 -33.27
C PRO A 856 12.29 4.81 -32.01
N ARG A 857 13.41 4.98 -31.29
CA ARG A 857 13.42 4.72 -29.86
C ARG A 857 12.07 5.23 -29.48
N SER A 858 11.20 4.39 -28.95
CA SER A 858 9.97 4.88 -28.36
C SER A 858 10.40 6.14 -27.64
N VAL A 859 9.90 7.29 -28.09
CA VAL A 859 10.35 8.58 -27.56
C VAL A 859 9.90 8.51 -26.11
N ARG A 860 10.77 8.01 -25.24
CA ARG A 860 10.46 7.80 -23.81
C ARG A 860 10.31 9.14 -23.11
N HIS A 861 10.66 10.24 -23.80
CA HIS A 861 10.67 11.60 -23.29
C HIS A 861 10.19 12.58 -24.36
N GLY A 862 9.50 13.64 -23.93
CA GLY A 862 8.98 14.72 -24.77
C GLY A 862 7.50 14.54 -25.17
N TRP A 863 6.94 15.56 -25.79
CA TRP A 863 5.52 15.64 -26.16
C TRP A 863 5.01 14.49 -27.04
N GLU A 864 5.86 14.01 -27.95
CA GLU A 864 5.53 12.88 -28.82
C GLU A 864 5.44 11.53 -28.09
N SER A 865 5.84 11.48 -26.83
CA SER A 865 5.75 10.28 -25.99
C SER A 865 4.44 10.19 -25.21
N LEU A 866 3.63 11.26 -25.21
CA LEU A 866 2.37 11.30 -24.48
C LEU A 866 1.28 10.53 -25.23
N THR A 867 0.51 9.74 -24.49
CA THR A 867 -0.72 9.13 -24.99
C THR A 867 -1.83 10.17 -25.13
N ASP A 868 -2.89 9.88 -25.86
CA ASP A 868 -4.05 10.77 -26.03
C ASP A 868 -4.68 11.11 -24.68
N THR A 869 -4.76 10.16 -23.77
CA THR A 869 -5.25 10.34 -22.39
C THR A 869 -4.33 11.28 -21.60
N GLU A 870 -3.01 11.05 -21.65
CA GLU A 870 -2.03 11.90 -20.97
C GLU A 870 -2.04 13.33 -21.52
N LEU A 871 -2.21 13.49 -22.84
CA LEU A 871 -2.31 14.82 -23.45
C LEU A 871 -3.59 15.53 -23.01
N ARG A 872 -4.72 14.83 -22.93
CA ARG A 872 -5.99 15.38 -22.47
C ARG A 872 -5.91 15.80 -21.00
N ILE A 873 -5.32 14.96 -20.14
CA ILE A 873 -5.08 15.27 -18.73
C ILE A 873 -4.16 16.49 -18.61
N SER A 874 -3.09 16.57 -19.41
CA SER A 874 -2.17 17.72 -19.42
C SER A 874 -2.90 19.05 -19.71
N ARG A 875 -3.85 19.03 -20.64
CA ARG A 875 -4.70 20.22 -20.95
C ARG A 875 -5.59 20.61 -19.77
N LEU A 876 -6.19 19.66 -19.08
CA LEU A 876 -7.02 19.91 -17.90
C LEU A 876 -6.17 20.43 -16.72
N VAL A 877 -4.94 19.92 -16.57
CA VAL A 877 -3.95 20.46 -15.64
C VAL A 877 -3.65 21.93 -15.95
N ALA A 878 -3.47 22.28 -17.21
CA ALA A 878 -3.21 23.67 -17.63
C ALA A 878 -4.42 24.62 -17.39
N GLN A 879 -5.63 24.07 -17.32
CA GLN A 879 -6.83 24.82 -16.93
C GLN A 879 -6.95 25.02 -15.42
N GLY A 880 -6.02 24.46 -14.62
CA GLY A 880 -5.99 24.60 -13.16
C GLY A 880 -6.88 23.61 -12.41
N LEU A 881 -7.45 22.58 -13.06
CA LEU A 881 -8.28 21.59 -12.39
C LEU A 881 -7.43 20.73 -11.44
N SER A 882 -7.97 20.37 -10.28
CA SER A 882 -7.36 19.40 -9.36
C SER A 882 -7.47 17.96 -9.89
N ASN A 883 -6.71 17.00 -9.34
CA ASN A 883 -6.83 15.59 -9.73
C ASN A 883 -8.25 15.04 -9.50
N PRO A 884 -8.94 15.34 -8.38
CA PRO A 884 -10.34 14.97 -8.22
C PRO A 884 -11.28 15.58 -9.26
N ASP A 885 -11.02 16.82 -9.71
CA ASP A 885 -11.86 17.48 -10.73
C ASP A 885 -11.65 16.86 -12.11
N ILE A 886 -10.38 16.59 -12.46
CA ILE A 886 -10.01 15.88 -13.70
C ILE A 886 -10.60 14.45 -13.71
N ALA A 887 -10.51 13.76 -12.57
CA ALA A 887 -11.09 12.43 -12.39
C ALA A 887 -12.59 12.42 -12.66
N ARG A 888 -13.31 13.41 -12.12
CA ARG A 888 -14.75 13.58 -12.33
C ARG A 888 -15.08 13.91 -13.79
N GLU A 889 -14.30 14.80 -14.43
CA GLU A 889 -14.55 15.22 -15.82
C GLU A 889 -14.26 14.11 -16.83
N MET A 890 -13.23 13.31 -16.57
CA MET A 890 -12.82 12.23 -17.45
C MET A 890 -13.44 10.87 -17.08
N MET A 891 -14.22 10.79 -15.99
CA MET A 891 -14.77 9.55 -15.42
C MET A 891 -13.67 8.52 -15.09
N LEU A 892 -12.52 9.01 -14.61
CA LEU A 892 -11.38 8.21 -14.17
C LEU A 892 -11.33 8.16 -12.64
N SER A 893 -10.58 7.20 -12.09
CA SER A 893 -10.22 7.24 -10.70
C SER A 893 -9.24 8.38 -10.41
N ARG A 894 -9.28 8.95 -9.20
CA ARG A 894 -8.32 9.96 -8.78
C ARG A 894 -6.88 9.45 -8.92
N ASN A 895 -6.65 8.22 -8.49
CA ASN A 895 -5.33 7.58 -8.55
C ASN A 895 -4.87 7.36 -10.00
N THR A 896 -5.78 7.02 -10.91
CA THR A 896 -5.50 6.92 -12.35
C THR A 896 -5.04 8.27 -12.91
N VAL A 897 -5.77 9.36 -12.61
CA VAL A 897 -5.38 10.72 -13.04
C VAL A 897 -4.02 11.10 -12.48
N GLN A 898 -3.81 10.90 -11.20
CA GLN A 898 -2.55 11.21 -10.53
C GLN A 898 -1.36 10.51 -11.22
N THR A 899 -1.52 9.25 -11.55
CA THR A 899 -0.46 8.48 -12.17
C THR A 899 -0.19 8.94 -13.60
N HIS A 900 -1.23 9.29 -14.36
CA HIS A 900 -1.03 9.90 -15.67
C HIS A 900 -0.27 11.22 -15.53
N VAL A 901 -0.58 12.07 -14.55
CA VAL A 901 0.15 13.32 -14.30
C VAL A 901 1.62 13.01 -13.96
N SER A 902 1.91 12.06 -13.08
CA SER A 902 3.29 11.63 -12.76
C SER A 902 4.04 11.13 -13.99
N ASN A 903 3.38 10.33 -14.84
CA ASN A 903 3.98 9.84 -16.08
C ASN A 903 4.26 10.98 -17.07
N VAL A 904 3.35 11.93 -17.20
CA VAL A 904 3.54 13.13 -18.03
C VAL A 904 4.73 13.93 -17.54
N LEU A 905 4.81 14.22 -16.24
CA LEU A 905 5.92 14.95 -15.63
C LEU A 905 7.26 14.25 -15.93
N ARG A 906 7.32 12.94 -15.74
CA ARG A 906 8.51 12.12 -16.04
C ARG A 906 8.86 12.12 -17.52
N LYS A 907 7.88 11.95 -18.43
CA LYS A 907 8.07 11.94 -19.88
C LYS A 907 8.54 13.30 -20.41
N LEU A 908 8.05 14.38 -19.83
CA LEU A 908 8.44 15.75 -20.20
C LEU A 908 9.68 16.26 -19.43
N GLY A 909 10.18 15.49 -18.45
CA GLY A 909 11.31 15.89 -17.60
C GLY A 909 10.97 17.09 -16.71
N ARG A 910 9.71 17.20 -16.25
CA ARG A 910 9.22 18.26 -15.37
C ARG A 910 9.12 17.78 -13.94
N ARG A 911 9.25 18.74 -13.01
CA ARG A 911 9.30 18.48 -11.56
C ARG A 911 8.04 18.88 -10.83
N SER A 912 7.10 19.58 -11.48
CA SER A 912 5.86 20.01 -10.84
C SER A 912 4.72 20.16 -11.82
N ARG A 913 3.49 20.07 -11.27
CA ARG A 913 2.25 20.32 -11.98
C ARG A 913 2.20 21.75 -12.56
N THR A 914 2.79 22.73 -11.87
CA THR A 914 2.87 24.12 -12.32
C THR A 914 3.78 24.27 -13.54
N GLU A 915 4.90 23.53 -13.58
CA GLU A 915 5.77 23.47 -14.75
C GLU A 915 5.05 22.85 -15.94
N LEU A 916 4.30 21.76 -15.71
CA LEU A 916 3.49 21.12 -16.75
C LEU A 916 2.44 22.09 -17.31
N ALA A 917 1.68 22.78 -16.45
CA ALA A 917 0.67 23.74 -16.87
C ALA A 917 1.26 24.86 -17.76
N ARG A 918 2.43 25.37 -17.36
CA ARG A 918 3.18 26.38 -18.14
C ARG A 918 3.64 25.82 -19.48
N ASP A 919 4.14 24.60 -19.52
CA ASP A 919 4.62 23.96 -20.75
C ASP A 919 3.50 23.70 -21.74
N VAL A 920 2.34 23.25 -21.28
CA VAL A 920 1.15 23.07 -22.13
C VAL A 920 0.74 24.42 -22.76
N ALA A 921 0.73 25.51 -21.96
CA ALA A 921 0.40 26.84 -22.46
C ALA A 921 1.42 27.34 -23.50
N LEU A 922 2.67 26.91 -23.44
CA LEU A 922 3.71 27.27 -24.43
C LEU A 922 3.65 26.37 -25.67
N HIS A 923 3.25 25.12 -25.54
CA HIS A 923 3.22 24.15 -26.63
C HIS A 923 1.95 24.26 -27.46
N GLU A 924 0.84 24.59 -26.84
CA GLU A 924 -0.46 24.85 -27.47
C GLU A 924 -0.90 26.29 -27.11
N PRO A 925 -0.45 27.32 -27.82
CA PRO A 925 -0.96 28.66 -27.58
C PRO A 925 -2.48 28.66 -27.78
N ALA A 926 -3.23 29.15 -26.78
CA ALA A 926 -4.67 29.10 -26.67
C ALA A 926 -5.35 29.43 -28.00
N ALA A 927 -6.16 28.53 -28.52
CA ALA A 927 -7.15 28.88 -29.56
C ALA A 927 -7.99 30.04 -29.00
N ALA A 928 -8.06 31.13 -29.75
CA ALA A 928 -8.78 32.32 -29.37
C ALA A 928 -10.21 31.95 -28.90
N PRO A 929 -10.74 32.56 -27.85
CA PRO A 929 -12.09 32.26 -27.36
C PRO A 929 -13.08 32.46 -28.53
N PRO A 930 -14.10 31.64 -28.68
CA PRO A 930 -15.09 31.80 -29.73
C PRO A 930 -15.72 33.16 -29.55
N THR A 931 -15.56 34.01 -30.57
CA THR A 931 -16.22 35.29 -30.67
C THR A 931 -17.72 35.07 -30.48
N ARG A 932 -18.25 35.61 -29.37
CA ARG A 932 -19.70 35.71 -29.17
C ARG A 932 -20.28 36.46 -30.37
N THR A 933 -20.77 35.70 -31.34
CA THR A 933 -21.65 36.25 -32.37
C THR A 933 -22.90 36.80 -31.65
N GLY A 934 -23.06 38.11 -31.74
CA GLY A 934 -24.15 38.82 -31.14
C GLY A 934 -25.52 38.31 -31.65
N VAL A 935 -26.32 37.84 -30.75
CA VAL A 935 -27.76 37.68 -31.00
C VAL A 935 -28.36 39.04 -30.89
N THR A 936 -28.62 39.67 -32.05
CA THR A 936 -29.45 40.88 -32.18
C THR A 936 -30.87 40.60 -31.67
N SER A 937 -31.25 41.35 -30.66
CA SER A 937 -32.62 41.52 -30.17
C SER A 937 -33.57 41.92 -31.30
N ALA A 938 -34.51 41.06 -31.65
CA ALA A 938 -35.72 41.45 -32.37
C ALA A 938 -36.88 41.41 -31.37
N ALA A 939 -37.15 42.59 -30.81
CA ALA A 939 -38.41 42.88 -30.14
C ALA A 939 -39.57 42.80 -31.14
N ARG A 940 -40.54 41.95 -30.91
CA ARG A 940 -41.91 42.14 -31.36
C ARG A 940 -42.86 41.75 -30.23
N GLY A 941 -43.49 42.79 -29.70
CA GLY A 941 -44.58 42.66 -28.78
C GLY A 941 -45.79 42.01 -29.40
N ARG A 942 -46.60 41.37 -28.59
CA ARG A 942 -48.08 41.32 -28.69
C ARG A 942 -48.68 41.27 -27.30
N THR A 943 -49.60 42.19 -27.18
CA THR A 943 -50.49 42.48 -26.05
C THR A 943 -51.49 41.40 -25.76
N VAL A 944 -51.79 41.22 -24.49
CA VAL A 944 -53.07 41.12 -23.76
C VAL A 944 -54.23 40.29 -24.35
N GLY A 945 -54.80 39.47 -23.51
CA GLY A 945 -56.21 39.06 -23.60
C GLY A 945 -56.61 37.90 -22.68
N THR A 946 -57.11 38.25 -21.47
CA THR A 946 -57.95 37.51 -20.54
C THR A 946 -57.46 36.20 -19.93
#